data_7aa576ac69dd2c2a1c60247ca917d31c
#
_entry.id   7aa576ac69dd2c2a1c60247ca917d31c
#
_cell.length_a   1.000
_cell.length_b   1.000
_cell.length_c   1.000
_cell.angle_alpha   90.00
_cell.angle_beta   90.00
_cell.angle_gamma   90.00
#
_symmetry.space_group_name_H-M   'P 1'
#
loop_
_entity.id
_entity.type
_entity.pdbx_description
1 polymer ?
#
loop_
_entity_poly.entity_id
_entity_poly.type
_entity_poly.pdbx_seq_one_letter_code
_entity_poly.pdbx_strand_id
1 'polypeptide(L)'
;MITRKQYPNHHVFETSIGGRPFTVETGKVAELADAECICRYGDTVVLTTVTCSPDPKPGIDYFPLTIEFEERMYAVGRIPGSFNRREGKPSERGILNSRIIDRPMRPLFDDELRNDVVVTCTVLANDYENPVEIVASLGASISVACSDVPWNGPIATTNVAYVGGQYVINPSAEQRSASECFVCIASTFEKVVMIETEAKEAPESIVLECIRIAHETNMEVVKFINTIVETIGKPKFTFEKAAVNHDLLDDLCAYGMNQIEYALDTDDKNVREERLTAARRDFADKFAEKYEDFDVNIEVCLYKMQKKVVKKWLLEGKRVDGRQMDEIRPLDAEVGVLPRVHGSGLFSRGQTQVLSICTLNTLSAAQKLDTIYPEETKRYIHHYTFPSFSTGEARASRSTSRREIGHGSLAEKALLPVIPSVEEFPYAIRVVSEVLSSNGSTSQASICGSTLALMDAGVPIKRPVAGISCGLISDQETGAWRTFTDIQGVEDFHGEMDFKVAGTTEGVTAIQMDLKNKGLTMEIIADALERCRKARLEILDKVMLPCISEPRADVSEYAPKMISMKIPVEKIREVIGSGGKTIQKICADTGAKVDIDDDGNVFIAAVDPAAGYAAKKMIDDICFVPEVGALYYGKVVRILPIGAFVEIAPGHDGMVHISKLENRRVEKVEDVLNVGDMTWVKFMGFDEKGRANFSRKDALKEIAESEKK
;
A
#
# COMPACT_ATOMS: atom_id res chain seq x y z
N MET A 1 -43.84 27.92 23.52
CA MET A 1 -42.51 28.54 23.66
C MET A 1 -41.48 27.51 23.20
N ILE A 2 -40.57 27.88 22.31
CA ILE A 2 -39.45 27.02 21.93
C ILE A 2 -38.36 27.24 22.99
N THR A 3 -38.04 26.21 23.76
CA THR A 3 -36.93 26.23 24.75
C THR A 3 -35.63 25.83 24.06
N ARG A 4 -34.56 26.59 24.24
CA ARG A 4 -33.23 26.20 23.75
C ARG A 4 -32.73 25.01 24.56
N LYS A 5 -32.20 23.99 23.88
CA LYS A 5 -31.52 22.84 24.52
C LYS A 5 -30.28 23.34 25.28
N GLN A 6 -30.12 22.90 26.51
CA GLN A 6 -28.93 23.13 27.32
C GLN A 6 -28.07 21.86 27.33
N TYR A 7 -26.76 22.03 27.42
CA TYR A 7 -25.78 20.93 27.45
C TYR A 7 -25.00 21.00 28.75
N PRO A 8 -25.59 20.51 29.88
CA PRO A 8 -24.94 20.61 31.20
C PRO A 8 -23.66 19.79 31.31
N ASN A 9 -23.48 18.78 30.48
CA ASN A 9 -22.32 17.89 30.46
C ASN A 9 -21.31 18.26 29.35
N HIS A 10 -21.45 19.45 28.76
CA HIS A 10 -20.52 19.92 27.75
C HIS A 10 -19.17 20.30 28.40
N HIS A 11 -18.12 19.66 27.98
CA HIS A 11 -16.75 19.90 28.42
C HIS A 11 -15.83 20.11 27.20
N VAL A 12 -14.83 20.96 27.38
CA VAL A 12 -13.75 21.20 26.41
C VAL A 12 -12.43 21.06 27.13
N PHE A 13 -11.55 20.22 26.59
CA PHE A 13 -10.21 20.01 27.10
C PHE A 13 -9.20 20.38 26.02
N GLU A 14 -8.08 20.97 26.41
CA GLU A 14 -7.06 21.46 25.49
C GLU A 14 -5.66 21.00 25.91
N THR A 15 -4.84 20.65 24.94
CA THR A 15 -3.42 20.36 25.11
C THR A 15 -2.66 20.73 23.83
N SER A 16 -1.36 20.47 23.81
CA SER A 16 -0.52 20.64 22.62
C SER A 16 0.23 19.35 22.31
N ILE A 17 0.23 18.94 21.04
CA ILE A 17 0.97 17.78 20.54
C ILE A 17 1.91 18.26 19.44
N GLY A 18 3.21 18.00 19.58
CA GLY A 18 4.19 18.47 18.58
C GLY A 18 4.16 19.99 18.35
N GLY A 19 3.84 20.77 19.41
CA GLY A 19 3.75 22.23 19.36
C GLY A 19 2.47 22.79 18.75
N ARG A 20 1.49 21.95 18.37
CA ARG A 20 0.20 22.36 17.80
C ARG A 20 -0.96 22.07 18.74
N PRO A 21 -1.98 22.97 18.82
CA PRO A 21 -3.11 22.79 19.73
C PRO A 21 -3.95 21.56 19.34
N PHE A 22 -4.34 20.78 20.35
CA PHE A 22 -5.26 19.66 20.24
C PHE A 22 -6.41 19.86 21.24
N THR A 23 -7.64 19.84 20.74
CA THR A 23 -8.85 20.11 21.54
C THR A 23 -9.78 18.91 21.48
N VAL A 24 -10.40 18.59 22.63
CA VAL A 24 -11.41 17.53 22.79
C VAL A 24 -12.69 18.17 23.35
N GLU A 25 -13.78 18.08 22.58
CA GLU A 25 -15.13 18.55 22.97
C GLU A 25 -16.03 17.33 23.16
N THR A 26 -16.78 17.26 24.25
CA THR A 26 -17.71 16.16 24.58
C THR A 26 -18.96 16.65 25.30
N GLY A 27 -20.03 15.83 25.35
CA GLY A 27 -21.28 16.11 26.06
C GLY A 27 -22.26 16.99 25.29
N LYS A 28 -22.08 17.15 23.96
CA LYS A 28 -22.93 18.02 23.14
C LYS A 28 -23.59 17.32 21.97
N VAL A 29 -22.96 16.31 21.42
CA VAL A 29 -23.44 15.58 20.21
C VAL A 29 -23.59 14.11 20.54
N ALA A 30 -24.26 13.34 19.68
CA ALA A 30 -24.37 11.88 19.77
C ALA A 30 -24.73 11.35 21.18
N GLU A 31 -25.67 11.98 21.89
CA GLU A 31 -26.08 11.69 23.28
C GLU A 31 -26.53 10.24 23.54
N LEU A 32 -26.85 9.48 22.50
CA LEU A 32 -27.30 8.08 22.63
C LEU A 32 -26.14 7.08 22.54
N ALA A 33 -24.92 7.53 22.23
CA ALA A 33 -23.73 6.70 22.31
C ALA A 33 -23.30 6.53 23.78
N ASP A 34 -22.58 5.44 24.08
CA ASP A 34 -22.06 5.21 25.44
C ASP A 34 -21.01 6.27 25.84
N ALA A 35 -20.22 6.72 24.88
CA ALA A 35 -19.43 7.94 24.95
C ALA A 35 -19.15 8.49 23.56
N GLU A 36 -18.80 9.78 23.51
CA GLU A 36 -18.46 10.49 22.29
C GLU A 36 -17.43 11.59 22.55
N CYS A 37 -16.69 11.97 21.52
CA CYS A 37 -15.91 13.20 21.51
C CYS A 37 -15.73 13.75 20.09
N ILE A 38 -15.62 15.06 19.98
CA ILE A 38 -15.11 15.75 18.80
C ILE A 38 -13.66 16.13 19.09
N CYS A 39 -12.72 15.52 18.39
CA CYS A 39 -11.31 15.85 18.45
C CYS A 39 -10.96 16.81 17.32
N ARG A 40 -10.18 17.85 17.64
CA ARG A 40 -9.69 18.84 16.70
C ARG A 40 -8.19 19.01 16.82
N TYR A 41 -7.50 18.93 15.70
CA TYR A 41 -6.07 19.15 15.58
C TYR A 41 -5.81 20.06 14.37
N GLY A 42 -5.48 21.32 14.61
CA GLY A 42 -5.60 22.34 13.58
C GLY A 42 -7.06 22.45 13.07
N ASP A 43 -7.24 22.41 11.75
CA ASP A 43 -8.57 22.37 11.11
C ASP A 43 -9.05 20.96 10.78
N THR A 44 -8.26 19.93 11.08
CA THR A 44 -8.70 18.52 11.01
C THR A 44 -9.60 18.21 12.21
N VAL A 45 -10.82 17.71 11.93
CA VAL A 45 -11.86 17.43 12.93
C VAL A 45 -12.45 16.04 12.72
N VAL A 46 -12.48 15.24 13.80
CA VAL A 46 -13.08 13.89 13.77
C VAL A 46 -14.06 13.77 14.94
N LEU A 47 -15.27 13.29 14.63
CA LEU A 47 -16.23 12.81 15.63
C LEU A 47 -15.97 11.34 15.86
N THR A 48 -15.80 10.96 17.14
CA THR A 48 -15.65 9.56 17.54
C THR A 48 -16.73 9.19 18.53
N THR A 49 -17.38 8.05 18.29
CA THR A 49 -18.41 7.49 19.17
C THR A 49 -18.07 6.05 19.51
N VAL A 50 -18.45 5.61 20.68
CA VAL A 50 -18.43 4.20 21.08
C VAL A 50 -19.82 3.77 21.49
N THR A 51 -20.23 2.58 21.05
CA THR A 51 -21.47 1.92 21.48
C THR A 51 -21.17 0.46 21.80
N CYS A 52 -21.81 -0.04 22.85
CA CYS A 52 -21.69 -1.41 23.32
C CYS A 52 -23.07 -2.05 23.41
N SER A 53 -23.20 -3.31 22.98
CA SER A 53 -24.45 -4.03 23.18
C SER A 53 -24.68 -4.31 24.68
N PRO A 54 -25.95 -4.21 25.17
CA PRO A 54 -26.23 -4.50 26.59
C PRO A 54 -25.97 -5.96 26.96
N ASP A 55 -26.22 -6.88 26.01
CA ASP A 55 -26.08 -8.32 26.21
C ASP A 55 -24.92 -8.89 25.40
N PRO A 56 -24.24 -9.94 25.92
CA PRO A 56 -23.21 -10.66 25.19
C PRO A 56 -23.80 -11.37 23.95
N LYS A 57 -23.06 -11.39 22.87
CA LYS A 57 -23.44 -12.04 21.61
C LYS A 57 -23.34 -13.55 21.74
N PRO A 58 -24.45 -14.30 21.54
CA PRO A 58 -24.43 -15.75 21.69
C PRO A 58 -23.68 -16.43 20.55
N GLY A 59 -23.02 -17.56 20.86
CA GLY A 59 -22.44 -18.46 19.85
C GLY A 59 -21.15 -17.97 19.21
N ILE A 60 -20.43 -17.02 19.83
CA ILE A 60 -19.10 -16.60 19.40
C ILE A 60 -18.05 -16.92 20.46
N ASP A 61 -16.85 -17.23 20.01
CA ASP A 61 -15.67 -17.57 20.82
C ASP A 61 -14.57 -16.48 20.84
N TYR A 62 -14.85 -15.32 20.23
CA TYR A 62 -13.94 -14.18 20.11
C TYR A 62 -14.59 -12.88 20.58
N PHE A 63 -13.75 -11.88 20.86
CA PHE A 63 -14.21 -10.52 21.22
C PHE A 63 -14.65 -9.74 19.96
N PRO A 64 -15.94 -9.34 19.85
CA PRO A 64 -16.51 -8.71 18.65
C PRO A 64 -16.29 -7.19 18.65
N LEU A 65 -15.06 -6.72 18.50
CA LEU A 65 -14.73 -5.31 18.29
C LEU A 65 -14.86 -4.94 16.82
N THR A 66 -15.55 -3.86 16.53
CA THR A 66 -15.62 -3.26 15.19
C THR A 66 -15.15 -1.82 15.24
N ILE A 67 -14.15 -1.48 14.45
CA ILE A 67 -13.72 -0.09 14.23
C ILE A 67 -14.17 0.31 12.83
N GLU A 68 -14.94 1.40 12.74
CA GLU A 68 -15.35 2.01 11.48
C GLU A 68 -14.67 3.36 11.33
N PHE A 69 -13.99 3.54 10.20
CA PHE A 69 -13.37 4.81 9.82
C PHE A 69 -14.10 5.33 8.59
N GLU A 70 -14.87 6.40 8.78
CA GLU A 70 -15.75 6.94 7.77
C GLU A 70 -15.13 8.19 7.14
N GLU A 71 -14.70 8.05 5.89
CA GLU A 71 -14.24 9.13 5.04
C GLU A 71 -15.44 9.83 4.43
N ARG A 72 -15.62 11.12 4.74
CA ARG A 72 -16.68 11.96 4.19
C ARG A 72 -16.09 12.99 3.24
N MET A 73 -16.48 12.95 1.96
CA MET A 73 -15.94 13.84 0.94
C MET A 73 -16.23 15.33 1.22
N TYR A 74 -17.28 15.63 1.97
CA TYR A 74 -17.53 16.99 2.42
C TYR A 74 -16.44 17.54 3.36
N ALA A 75 -15.68 16.65 4.02
CA ALA A 75 -14.57 17.04 4.91
C ALA A 75 -13.45 17.80 4.17
N VAL A 76 -13.38 17.63 2.85
CA VAL A 76 -12.46 18.34 1.93
C VAL A 76 -13.20 19.16 0.87
N GLY A 77 -14.49 19.49 1.11
CA GLY A 77 -15.29 20.32 0.21
C GLY A 77 -15.64 19.67 -1.13
N ARG A 78 -15.60 18.32 -1.22
CA ARG A 78 -15.83 17.59 -2.47
C ARG A 78 -17.15 16.81 -2.44
N ILE A 79 -17.74 16.60 -3.63
CA ILE A 79 -18.85 15.67 -3.84
C ILE A 79 -18.26 14.35 -4.36
N PRO A 80 -18.68 13.16 -3.84
CA PRO A 80 -18.17 11.88 -4.31
C PRO A 80 -18.25 11.70 -5.83
N GLY A 81 -17.19 11.17 -6.44
CA GLY A 81 -17.09 10.92 -7.88
C GLY A 81 -17.99 9.80 -8.40
N SER A 82 -18.54 8.95 -7.50
CA SER A 82 -19.41 7.83 -7.85
C SER A 82 -20.69 8.29 -8.58
N PHE A 83 -21.33 7.39 -9.35
CA PHE A 83 -22.56 7.68 -10.08
C PHE A 83 -23.67 8.24 -9.17
N ASN A 84 -23.85 7.66 -7.98
CA ASN A 84 -24.87 8.09 -7.01
C ASN A 84 -24.47 9.34 -6.20
N ARG A 85 -23.28 9.89 -6.42
CA ARG A 85 -22.74 11.03 -5.66
C ARG A 85 -22.80 10.83 -4.15
N ARG A 86 -22.58 9.59 -3.72
CA ARG A 86 -22.57 9.17 -2.33
C ARG A 86 -21.37 8.28 -2.07
N GLU A 87 -20.81 8.38 -0.88
CA GLU A 87 -19.77 7.46 -0.40
C GLU A 87 -20.34 6.02 -0.42
N GLY A 88 -19.51 5.10 -0.91
CA GLY A 88 -19.84 3.68 -1.02
C GLY A 88 -19.18 2.86 0.09
N LYS A 89 -18.50 1.77 -0.31
CA LYS A 89 -17.66 0.99 0.61
C LYS A 89 -16.46 1.84 1.05
N PRO A 90 -15.94 1.58 2.27
CA PRO A 90 -14.71 2.23 2.71
C PRO A 90 -13.59 2.09 1.69
N SER A 91 -12.80 3.13 1.49
CA SER A 91 -11.59 3.08 0.66
C SER A 91 -10.56 2.13 1.26
N GLU A 92 -9.56 1.69 0.49
CA GLU A 92 -8.43 0.92 1.04
C GLU A 92 -7.78 1.66 2.21
N ARG A 93 -7.58 2.99 2.09
CA ARG A 93 -6.98 3.82 3.14
C ARG A 93 -7.88 3.93 4.37
N GLY A 94 -9.21 4.04 4.19
CA GLY A 94 -10.17 3.99 5.29
C GLY A 94 -10.13 2.67 6.05
N ILE A 95 -10.00 1.54 5.35
CA ILE A 95 -9.81 0.22 5.96
C ILE A 95 -8.47 0.15 6.71
N LEU A 96 -7.39 0.68 6.15
CA LEU A 96 -6.08 0.72 6.81
C LEU A 96 -6.10 1.59 8.06
N ASN A 97 -6.75 2.76 8.01
CA ASN A 97 -6.90 3.63 9.18
C ASN A 97 -7.74 2.97 10.28
N SER A 98 -8.81 2.25 9.93
CA SER A 98 -9.55 1.47 10.92
C SER A 98 -8.67 0.39 11.57
N ARG A 99 -7.73 -0.22 10.84
CA ARG A 99 -6.76 -1.19 11.38
C ARG A 99 -5.70 -0.54 12.28
N ILE A 100 -5.23 0.67 11.94
CA ILE A 100 -4.31 1.46 12.81
C ILE A 100 -4.96 1.70 14.18
N ILE A 101 -6.27 1.87 14.25
CA ILE A 101 -7.02 2.07 15.50
C ILE A 101 -7.32 0.72 16.19
N ASP A 102 -7.80 -0.29 15.47
CA ASP A 102 -8.20 -1.59 16.00
C ASP A 102 -7.01 -2.34 16.67
N ARG A 103 -5.87 -2.39 15.99
CA ARG A 103 -4.72 -3.20 16.40
C ARG A 103 -4.15 -2.84 17.77
N PRO A 104 -3.95 -1.57 18.13
CA PRO A 104 -3.47 -1.20 19.45
C PRO A 104 -4.55 -1.27 20.53
N MET A 105 -5.83 -1.13 20.18
CA MET A 105 -6.93 -1.14 21.15
C MET A 105 -7.33 -2.55 21.56
N ARG A 106 -7.41 -3.46 20.61
CA ARG A 106 -7.92 -4.83 20.80
C ARG A 106 -7.20 -5.63 21.90
N PRO A 107 -5.86 -5.65 22.00
CA PRO A 107 -5.15 -6.41 23.03
C PRO A 107 -5.37 -5.90 24.46
N LEU A 108 -5.93 -4.72 24.61
CA LEU A 108 -6.20 -4.10 25.91
C LEU A 108 -7.63 -4.36 26.42
N PHE A 109 -8.50 -4.97 25.60
CA PHE A 109 -9.77 -5.53 26.08
C PHE A 109 -9.53 -6.92 26.69
N ASP A 110 -10.48 -7.35 27.51
CA ASP A 110 -10.51 -8.75 27.95
C ASP A 110 -11.00 -9.62 26.79
N ASP A 111 -10.25 -10.69 26.47
CA ASP A 111 -10.54 -11.59 25.37
C ASP A 111 -11.82 -12.44 25.61
N GLU A 112 -12.33 -12.46 26.84
CA GLU A 112 -13.58 -13.12 27.25
C GLU A 112 -14.81 -12.20 27.17
N LEU A 113 -14.66 -10.92 26.84
CA LEU A 113 -15.78 -10.01 26.60
C LEU A 113 -16.51 -10.42 25.30
N ARG A 114 -17.83 -10.60 25.36
CA ARG A 114 -18.66 -11.04 24.24
C ARG A 114 -19.70 -10.02 23.77
N ASN A 115 -19.74 -8.84 24.41
CA ASN A 115 -20.58 -7.72 23.96
C ASN A 115 -20.04 -7.17 22.64
N ASP A 116 -20.91 -6.87 21.68
CA ASP A 116 -20.52 -6.13 20.48
C ASP A 116 -20.07 -4.72 20.87
N VAL A 117 -18.82 -4.35 20.58
CA VAL A 117 -18.28 -3.00 20.76
C VAL A 117 -18.01 -2.39 19.42
N VAL A 118 -18.64 -1.26 19.12
CA VAL A 118 -18.46 -0.53 17.87
C VAL A 118 -17.92 0.87 18.15
N VAL A 119 -16.77 1.18 17.57
CA VAL A 119 -16.18 2.52 17.59
C VAL A 119 -16.26 3.10 16.19
N THR A 120 -16.94 4.23 16.03
CA THR A 120 -17.10 4.91 14.74
C THR A 120 -16.34 6.22 14.77
N CYS A 121 -15.41 6.39 13.84
CA CYS A 121 -14.63 7.60 13.63
C CYS A 121 -15.06 8.26 12.32
N THR A 122 -15.80 9.37 12.40
CA THR A 122 -16.30 10.11 11.23
C THR A 122 -15.44 11.36 11.01
N VAL A 123 -14.78 11.44 9.87
CA VAL A 123 -13.98 12.61 9.48
C VAL A 123 -14.91 13.75 9.06
N LEU A 124 -14.95 14.82 9.86
CA LEU A 124 -15.82 15.97 9.62
C LEU A 124 -15.13 17.11 8.84
N ALA A 125 -13.80 17.25 9.02
CA ALA A 125 -12.96 18.19 8.28
C ALA A 125 -11.53 17.64 8.18
N ASN A 126 -10.82 17.91 7.08
CA ASN A 126 -9.44 17.53 6.85
C ASN A 126 -8.68 18.67 6.18
N ASP A 127 -7.66 19.19 6.84
CA ASP A 127 -6.81 20.31 6.39
C ASP A 127 -5.57 19.86 5.59
N TYR A 128 -5.33 18.55 5.44
CA TYR A 128 -4.15 17.91 4.86
C TYR A 128 -2.83 18.14 5.63
N GLU A 129 -2.82 19.02 6.63
CA GLU A 129 -1.63 19.33 7.43
C GLU A 129 -1.56 18.48 8.71
N ASN A 130 -2.72 18.08 9.23
CA ASN A 130 -2.83 17.30 10.44
C ASN A 130 -3.40 15.91 10.14
N PRO A 131 -2.70 14.82 10.56
CA PRO A 131 -3.06 13.46 10.15
C PRO A 131 -4.38 13.00 10.77
N VAL A 132 -5.38 12.75 9.92
CA VAL A 132 -6.74 12.34 10.36
C VAL A 132 -6.74 11.03 11.15
N GLU A 133 -5.83 10.10 10.81
CA GLU A 133 -5.68 8.81 11.50
C GLU A 133 -5.25 8.98 12.96
N ILE A 134 -4.42 9.99 13.24
CA ILE A 134 -4.00 10.31 14.62
C ILE A 134 -5.16 10.91 15.41
N VAL A 135 -5.88 11.88 14.83
CA VAL A 135 -7.05 12.49 15.45
C VAL A 135 -8.13 11.46 15.77
N ALA A 136 -8.39 10.56 14.83
CA ALA A 136 -9.35 9.46 15.00
C ALA A 136 -8.91 8.45 16.07
N SER A 137 -7.63 8.06 16.08
CA SER A 137 -7.08 7.13 17.07
C SER A 137 -7.13 7.68 18.48
N LEU A 138 -6.78 8.96 18.66
CA LEU A 138 -6.89 9.64 19.96
C LEU A 138 -8.35 9.76 20.40
N GLY A 139 -9.26 10.13 19.46
CA GLY A 139 -10.68 10.18 19.75
C GLY A 139 -11.27 8.82 20.13
N ALA A 140 -10.87 7.74 19.46
CA ALA A 140 -11.27 6.37 19.78
C ALA A 140 -10.80 5.98 21.19
N SER A 141 -9.54 6.27 21.54
CA SER A 141 -9.00 6.02 22.88
C SER A 141 -9.76 6.80 23.95
N ILE A 142 -10.01 8.09 23.74
CA ILE A 142 -10.74 8.94 24.68
C ILE A 142 -12.17 8.44 24.88
N SER A 143 -12.91 8.18 23.77
CA SER A 143 -14.31 7.73 23.83
C SER A 143 -14.44 6.40 24.59
N VAL A 144 -13.60 5.39 24.29
CA VAL A 144 -13.64 4.10 24.98
C VAL A 144 -13.20 4.24 26.43
N ALA A 145 -12.16 5.03 26.72
CA ALA A 145 -11.71 5.24 28.10
C ALA A 145 -12.77 5.95 28.96
N CYS A 146 -13.54 6.89 28.40
CA CYS A 146 -14.60 7.62 29.09
C CYS A 146 -15.94 6.86 29.16
N SER A 147 -16.16 5.83 28.31
CA SER A 147 -17.38 5.00 28.35
C SER A 147 -17.39 4.08 29.57
N ASP A 148 -18.48 3.34 29.73
CA ASP A 148 -18.60 2.28 30.75
C ASP A 148 -18.03 0.92 30.28
N VAL A 149 -17.57 0.81 29.02
CA VAL A 149 -16.98 -0.42 28.48
C VAL A 149 -15.66 -0.75 29.18
N PRO A 150 -15.47 -1.98 29.71
CA PRO A 150 -14.25 -2.39 30.38
C PRO A 150 -13.08 -2.48 29.38
N TRP A 151 -12.04 -1.67 29.61
CA TRP A 151 -10.87 -1.56 28.74
C TRP A 151 -9.64 -1.11 29.55
N ASN A 152 -8.46 -1.70 29.28
CA ASN A 152 -7.21 -1.45 29.99
C ASN A 152 -6.33 -0.38 29.31
N GLY A 153 -6.94 0.53 28.54
CA GLY A 153 -6.30 1.77 28.10
C GLY A 153 -6.23 2.83 29.19
N PRO A 154 -5.94 4.12 28.82
CA PRO A 154 -5.90 4.63 27.45
C PRO A 154 -4.59 4.37 26.71
N ILE A 155 -4.66 4.56 25.39
CA ILE A 155 -3.51 4.63 24.51
C ILE A 155 -3.43 6.01 23.86
N ALA A 156 -2.23 6.39 23.43
CA ALA A 156 -2.02 7.49 22.51
C ALA A 156 -1.32 7.00 21.25
N THR A 157 -1.56 7.70 20.13
CA THR A 157 -0.95 7.41 18.84
C THR A 157 -0.30 8.67 18.30
N THR A 158 0.95 8.56 17.87
CA THR A 158 1.73 9.67 17.30
C THR A 158 2.52 9.20 16.08
N ASN A 159 2.56 10.05 15.06
CA ASN A 159 3.46 9.90 13.92
C ASN A 159 4.78 10.62 14.21
N VAL A 160 5.92 10.02 13.81
CA VAL A 160 7.21 10.67 13.81
C VAL A 160 7.88 10.44 12.45
N ALA A 161 8.37 11.51 11.84
CA ALA A 161 9.15 11.45 10.62
C ALA A 161 10.59 11.90 10.85
N TYR A 162 11.54 11.25 10.15
CA TYR A 162 12.91 11.72 10.02
C TYR A 162 13.06 12.39 8.67
N VAL A 163 13.32 13.71 8.68
CA VAL A 163 13.35 14.57 7.48
C VAL A 163 14.58 15.48 7.55
N GLY A 164 15.49 15.36 6.60
CA GLY A 164 16.65 16.25 6.51
C GLY A 164 17.50 16.31 7.79
N GLY A 165 17.66 15.19 8.49
CA GLY A 165 18.44 15.09 9.72
C GLY A 165 17.68 15.48 11.00
N GLN A 166 16.36 15.74 10.94
CA GLN A 166 15.54 16.15 12.08
C GLN A 166 14.35 15.21 12.28
N TYR A 167 13.96 15.00 13.54
CA TYR A 167 12.77 14.25 13.93
C TYR A 167 11.60 15.21 14.09
N VAL A 168 10.51 14.94 13.38
CA VAL A 168 9.30 15.78 13.35
C VAL A 168 8.11 14.99 13.86
N ILE A 169 7.44 15.50 14.91
CA ILE A 169 6.23 14.90 15.50
C ILE A 169 5.01 15.31 14.67
N ASN A 170 4.19 14.33 14.29
CA ASN A 170 2.99 14.50 13.45
C ASN A 170 3.28 15.35 12.19
N PRO A 171 4.17 14.90 11.29
CA PRO A 171 4.60 15.66 10.12
C PRO A 171 3.42 16.06 9.25
N SER A 172 3.54 17.21 8.56
CA SER A 172 2.63 17.61 7.49
C SER A 172 2.71 16.64 6.30
N ALA A 173 1.76 16.71 5.37
CA ALA A 173 1.80 15.89 4.16
C ALA A 173 3.10 16.08 3.35
N GLU A 174 3.58 17.32 3.24
CA GLU A 174 4.84 17.65 2.57
C GLU A 174 6.05 17.03 3.30
N GLN A 175 6.12 17.19 4.63
CA GLN A 175 7.19 16.62 5.45
C GLN A 175 7.18 15.09 5.40
N ARG A 176 6.00 14.46 5.41
CA ARG A 176 5.85 13.00 5.26
C ARG A 176 6.37 12.52 3.92
N SER A 177 6.00 13.19 2.83
CA SER A 177 6.48 12.85 1.48
C SER A 177 8.01 12.95 1.35
N ALA A 178 8.61 13.98 1.97
CA ALA A 178 10.05 14.20 1.98
C ALA A 178 10.83 13.28 2.94
N SER A 179 10.14 12.58 3.86
CA SER A 179 10.79 11.81 4.92
C SER A 179 11.60 10.62 4.39
N GLU A 180 12.69 10.34 5.08
CA GLU A 180 13.52 9.14 4.90
C GLU A 180 12.97 7.96 5.72
N CYS A 181 12.35 8.27 6.87
CA CYS A 181 11.69 7.31 7.74
C CYS A 181 10.43 7.96 8.33
N PHE A 182 9.33 7.24 8.32
CA PHE A 182 8.06 7.63 8.92
C PHE A 182 7.54 6.48 9.75
N VAL A 183 7.23 6.74 11.02
CA VAL A 183 6.66 5.76 11.92
C VAL A 183 5.33 6.23 12.50
N CYS A 184 4.38 5.32 12.64
CA CYS A 184 3.13 5.50 13.39
C CYS A 184 3.16 4.56 14.59
N ILE A 185 3.16 5.12 15.79
CA ILE A 185 3.31 4.37 17.06
C ILE A 185 2.11 4.61 17.94
N ALA A 186 1.48 3.52 18.38
CA ALA A 186 0.55 3.59 19.52
C ALA A 186 1.20 2.98 20.76
N SER A 187 0.97 3.60 21.90
CA SER A 187 1.47 3.12 23.19
C SER A 187 0.54 3.45 24.35
N THR A 188 0.57 2.60 25.37
CA THR A 188 0.11 2.94 26.71
C THR A 188 1.14 3.87 27.36
N PHE A 189 0.93 4.24 28.61
CA PHE A 189 1.93 5.00 29.35
C PHE A 189 3.27 4.27 29.49
N GLU A 190 3.27 2.94 29.57
CA GLU A 190 4.48 2.16 29.88
C GLU A 190 5.08 1.45 28.65
N LYS A 191 4.25 1.08 27.65
CA LYS A 191 4.63 0.12 26.61
C LYS A 191 4.13 0.51 25.24
N VAL A 192 4.90 0.16 24.22
CA VAL A 192 4.50 0.28 22.82
C VAL A 192 3.56 -0.87 22.45
N VAL A 193 2.39 -0.56 21.89
CA VAL A 193 1.35 -1.55 21.54
C VAL A 193 1.12 -1.71 20.03
N MET A 194 1.62 -0.78 19.20
CA MET A 194 1.55 -0.88 17.75
C MET A 194 2.69 -0.10 17.10
N ILE A 195 3.26 -0.67 16.06
CA ILE A 195 4.28 -0.05 15.21
C ILE A 195 3.86 -0.24 13.75
N GLU A 196 3.80 0.85 13.00
CA GLU A 196 3.85 0.84 11.53
C GLU A 196 4.94 1.77 11.05
N THR A 197 5.70 1.33 10.04
CA THR A 197 6.80 2.13 9.47
C THR A 197 6.75 2.09 7.96
N GLU A 198 7.04 3.24 7.36
CA GLU A 198 7.34 3.43 5.95
C GLU A 198 8.72 4.10 5.89
N ALA A 199 9.69 3.52 5.19
CA ALA A 199 11.03 4.07 5.18
C ALA A 199 11.73 3.89 3.82
N LYS A 200 12.63 4.80 3.49
CA LYS A 200 13.44 4.78 2.26
C LYS A 200 14.81 4.19 2.57
N GLU A 201 14.84 2.89 2.90
CA GLU A 201 16.06 2.15 3.31
C GLU A 201 16.73 2.76 4.55
N ALA A 202 15.90 3.13 5.56
CA ALA A 202 16.41 3.76 6.77
C ALA A 202 17.18 2.76 7.66
N PRO A 203 18.32 3.17 8.25
CA PRO A 203 19.01 2.37 9.27
C PRO A 203 18.09 2.06 10.47
N GLU A 204 18.23 0.89 11.06
CA GLU A 204 17.47 0.44 12.23
C GLU A 204 17.59 1.40 13.43
N SER A 205 18.73 2.08 13.56
CA SER A 205 18.96 3.08 14.62
C SER A 205 18.05 4.32 14.47
N ILE A 206 17.79 4.78 13.24
CA ILE A 206 16.86 5.89 12.97
C ILE A 206 15.43 5.45 13.27
N VAL A 207 15.06 4.24 12.88
CA VAL A 207 13.73 3.68 13.16
C VAL A 207 13.51 3.58 14.68
N LEU A 208 14.46 3.04 15.43
CA LEU A 208 14.39 2.93 16.91
C LEU A 208 14.26 4.30 17.57
N GLU A 209 14.98 5.31 17.09
CA GLU A 209 14.90 6.66 17.64
C GLU A 209 13.54 7.31 17.34
N CYS A 210 12.98 7.13 16.13
CA CYS A 210 11.61 7.55 15.84
C CYS A 210 10.58 6.89 16.78
N ILE A 211 10.73 5.59 17.05
CA ILE A 211 9.83 4.85 17.96
C ILE A 211 9.95 5.41 19.38
N ARG A 212 11.18 5.67 19.86
CA ARG A 212 11.43 6.24 21.18
C ARG A 212 10.75 7.62 21.36
N ILE A 213 10.96 8.53 20.40
CA ILE A 213 10.38 9.88 20.43
C ILE A 213 8.84 9.81 20.39
N ALA A 214 8.28 8.94 19.55
CA ALA A 214 6.84 8.74 19.48
C ALA A 214 6.26 8.21 20.81
N HIS A 215 6.93 7.23 21.43
CA HIS A 215 6.51 6.68 22.72
C HIS A 215 6.56 7.73 23.83
N GLU A 216 7.63 8.51 23.93
CA GLU A 216 7.75 9.61 24.90
C GLU A 216 6.66 10.67 24.69
N THR A 217 6.35 11.02 23.43
CA THR A 217 5.22 11.92 23.13
C THR A 217 3.89 11.31 23.55
N ASN A 218 3.68 10.04 23.29
CA ASN A 218 2.47 9.32 23.69
C ASN A 218 2.28 9.27 25.20
N MET A 219 3.35 9.14 25.99
CA MET A 219 3.26 9.18 27.46
C MET A 219 2.61 10.49 27.95
N GLU A 220 2.98 11.63 27.36
CA GLU A 220 2.38 12.92 27.74
C GLU A 220 0.92 13.03 27.30
N VAL A 221 0.60 12.51 26.10
CA VAL A 221 -0.79 12.48 25.61
C VAL A 221 -1.67 11.54 26.46
N VAL A 222 -1.15 10.39 26.89
CA VAL A 222 -1.86 9.47 27.81
C VAL A 222 -2.17 10.15 29.14
N LYS A 223 -1.24 10.92 29.71
CA LYS A 223 -1.50 11.73 30.91
C LYS A 223 -2.67 12.69 30.68
N PHE A 224 -2.69 13.39 29.56
CA PHE A 224 -3.79 14.29 29.23
C PHE A 224 -5.12 13.52 29.12
N ILE A 225 -5.15 12.36 28.43
CA ILE A 225 -6.36 11.54 28.34
C ILE A 225 -6.84 11.10 29.72
N ASN A 226 -5.93 10.74 30.64
CA ASN A 226 -6.30 10.38 31.99
C ASN A 226 -6.98 11.53 32.73
N THR A 227 -6.57 12.79 32.52
CA THR A 227 -7.28 13.94 33.14
C THR A 227 -8.72 14.09 32.63
N ILE A 228 -8.97 13.73 31.37
CA ILE A 228 -10.32 13.69 30.79
C ILE A 228 -11.13 12.58 31.48
N VAL A 229 -10.56 11.37 31.54
CA VAL A 229 -11.22 10.20 32.15
C VAL A 229 -11.55 10.46 33.65
N GLU A 230 -10.66 11.08 34.42
CA GLU A 230 -10.90 11.47 35.82
C GLU A 230 -12.05 12.47 35.96
N THR A 231 -12.29 13.30 34.93
CA THR A 231 -13.32 14.34 34.96
C THR A 231 -14.69 13.83 34.54
N ILE A 232 -14.75 13.02 33.48
CA ILE A 232 -16.02 12.63 32.82
C ILE A 232 -16.19 11.12 32.63
N GLY A 233 -15.18 10.30 32.99
CA GLY A 233 -15.21 8.85 32.81
C GLY A 233 -16.34 8.18 33.59
N LYS A 234 -16.99 7.21 32.95
CA LYS A 234 -18.03 6.39 33.58
C LYS A 234 -17.41 5.18 34.28
N PRO A 235 -18.04 4.69 35.39
CA PRO A 235 -17.67 3.42 35.99
C PRO A 235 -17.81 2.27 34.95
N LYS A 236 -16.81 1.39 34.90
CA LYS A 236 -16.82 0.26 33.99
C LYS A 236 -17.81 -0.82 34.42
N PHE A 237 -18.61 -1.35 33.50
CA PHE A 237 -19.49 -2.46 33.82
C PHE A 237 -18.70 -3.76 34.07
N THR A 238 -19.27 -4.66 34.84
CA THR A 238 -18.75 -6.01 35.04
C THR A 238 -19.50 -6.97 34.13
N PHE A 239 -18.80 -7.93 33.57
CA PHE A 239 -19.39 -8.98 32.71
C PHE A 239 -19.00 -10.36 33.23
N GLU A 240 -19.87 -11.32 32.97
CA GLU A 240 -19.56 -12.72 33.27
C GLU A 240 -18.58 -13.24 32.24
N LYS A 241 -17.42 -13.71 32.72
CA LYS A 241 -16.44 -14.39 31.87
C LYS A 241 -17.03 -15.70 31.39
N ALA A 242 -16.76 -16.04 30.12
CA ALA A 242 -17.15 -17.35 29.61
C ALA A 242 -16.51 -18.42 30.49
N ALA A 243 -17.35 -19.16 31.19
CA ALA A 243 -16.87 -20.17 32.14
C ALA A 243 -16.17 -21.29 31.37
N VAL A 244 -14.84 -21.26 31.34
CA VAL A 244 -14.07 -22.44 30.99
C VAL A 244 -14.26 -23.42 32.13
N ASN A 245 -14.73 -24.61 31.82
CA ASN A 245 -14.82 -25.66 32.84
C ASN A 245 -13.39 -26.02 33.31
N HIS A 246 -12.99 -25.41 34.43
CA HIS A 246 -11.64 -25.56 35.00
C HIS A 246 -11.37 -27.02 35.43
N ASP A 247 -12.41 -27.71 35.95
CA ASP A 247 -12.28 -29.12 36.34
C ASP A 247 -11.99 -30.00 35.11
N LEU A 248 -12.69 -29.76 34.00
CA LEU A 248 -12.40 -30.43 32.74
C LEU A 248 -10.99 -30.10 32.24
N LEU A 249 -10.58 -28.86 32.26
CA LEU A 249 -9.24 -28.45 31.80
C LEU A 249 -8.14 -29.12 32.67
N ASP A 250 -8.30 -29.17 33.97
CA ASP A 250 -7.33 -29.78 34.88
C ASP A 250 -7.25 -31.31 34.67
N ASP A 251 -8.40 -31.98 34.52
CA ASP A 251 -8.46 -33.39 34.19
C ASP A 251 -7.80 -33.70 32.84
N LEU A 252 -8.08 -32.89 31.81
CA LEU A 252 -7.46 -33.04 30.49
C LEU A 252 -5.93 -32.79 30.55
N CYS A 253 -5.47 -31.79 31.29
CA CYS A 253 -4.06 -31.54 31.51
C CYS A 253 -3.37 -32.71 32.20
N ALA A 254 -3.99 -33.25 33.25
CA ALA A 254 -3.45 -34.39 34.00
C ALA A 254 -3.36 -35.65 33.15
N TYR A 255 -4.34 -35.86 32.26
CA TYR A 255 -4.41 -37.09 31.46
C TYR A 255 -3.63 -37.00 30.13
N GLY A 256 -3.73 -35.88 29.41
CA GLY A 256 -3.40 -35.82 27.98
C GLY A 256 -2.29 -34.86 27.60
N MET A 257 -1.58 -34.24 28.53
CA MET A 257 -0.57 -33.22 28.21
C MET A 257 0.55 -33.80 27.32
N ASN A 258 0.95 -35.05 27.56
CA ASN A 258 1.97 -35.76 26.72
C ASN A 258 1.47 -36.00 25.29
N GLN A 259 0.17 -36.19 25.09
CA GLN A 259 -0.42 -36.36 23.75
C GLN A 259 -0.37 -35.04 22.99
N ILE A 260 -0.62 -33.91 23.66
CA ILE A 260 -0.52 -32.58 23.07
C ILE A 260 0.95 -32.25 22.76
N GLU A 261 1.90 -32.54 23.66
CA GLU A 261 3.33 -32.40 23.39
C GLU A 261 3.75 -33.21 22.16
N TYR A 262 3.33 -34.47 22.04
CA TYR A 262 3.59 -35.32 20.88
C TYR A 262 2.95 -34.81 19.60
N ALA A 263 1.74 -34.27 19.70
CA ALA A 263 1.03 -33.72 18.54
C ALA A 263 1.72 -32.46 17.98
N LEU A 264 2.26 -31.63 18.85
CA LEU A 264 2.92 -30.37 18.47
C LEU A 264 4.37 -30.54 18.01
N ASP A 265 5.04 -31.67 18.35
CA ASP A 265 6.44 -31.94 18.01
C ASP A 265 6.56 -32.42 16.55
N THR A 266 6.37 -31.54 15.61
CA THR A 266 6.47 -31.78 14.15
C THR A 266 6.52 -30.47 13.38
N ASP A 267 7.25 -30.47 12.26
CA ASP A 267 7.34 -29.39 11.28
C ASP A 267 6.14 -29.40 10.27
N ASP A 268 5.47 -30.57 10.13
CA ASP A 268 4.36 -30.74 9.20
C ASP A 268 3.00 -30.39 9.85
N LYS A 269 2.33 -29.38 9.27
CA LYS A 269 1.01 -28.94 9.72
C LYS A 269 -0.03 -30.07 9.64
N ASN A 270 -0.03 -30.88 8.56
CA ASN A 270 -1.03 -31.94 8.37
C ASN A 270 -0.86 -33.04 9.40
N VAL A 271 0.39 -33.45 9.67
CA VAL A 271 0.71 -34.45 10.71
C VAL A 271 0.26 -33.96 12.09
N ARG A 272 0.48 -32.67 12.38
CA ARG A 272 0.04 -32.06 13.64
C ARG A 272 -1.47 -32.11 13.79
N GLU A 273 -2.23 -31.69 12.76
CA GLU A 273 -3.70 -31.69 12.78
C GLU A 273 -4.27 -33.10 12.93
N GLU A 274 -3.64 -34.12 12.30
CA GLU A 274 -4.01 -35.51 12.44
C GLU A 274 -3.83 -35.98 13.90
N ARG A 275 -2.65 -35.68 14.50
CA ARG A 275 -2.34 -36.05 15.90
C ARG A 275 -3.24 -35.34 16.91
N LEU A 276 -3.56 -34.05 16.71
CA LEU A 276 -4.50 -33.30 17.55
C LEU A 276 -5.92 -33.86 17.44
N THR A 277 -6.35 -34.26 16.23
CA THR A 277 -7.63 -34.91 16.02
C THR A 277 -7.72 -36.25 16.75
N ALA A 278 -6.63 -37.04 16.75
CA ALA A 278 -6.57 -38.30 17.48
C ALA A 278 -6.64 -38.08 19.00
N ALA A 279 -5.90 -37.08 19.53
CA ALA A 279 -5.96 -36.71 20.94
C ALA A 279 -7.37 -36.25 21.36
N ARG A 280 -8.02 -35.42 20.52
CA ARG A 280 -9.39 -34.98 20.75
C ARG A 280 -10.40 -36.12 20.87
N ARG A 281 -10.27 -37.14 19.99
CA ARG A 281 -11.12 -38.33 20.05
C ARG A 281 -10.92 -39.14 21.34
N ASP A 282 -9.66 -39.37 21.72
CA ASP A 282 -9.32 -40.06 22.97
C ASP A 282 -9.88 -39.31 24.22
N PHE A 283 -9.80 -37.97 24.20
CA PHE A 283 -10.38 -37.14 25.26
C PHE A 283 -11.90 -37.23 25.29
N ALA A 284 -12.56 -37.25 24.13
CA ALA A 284 -14.02 -37.41 24.05
C ALA A 284 -14.45 -38.79 24.60
N ASP A 285 -13.79 -39.88 24.20
CA ASP A 285 -14.06 -41.23 24.66
C ASP A 285 -13.94 -41.36 26.19
N LYS A 286 -13.07 -40.57 26.83
CA LYS A 286 -12.84 -40.66 28.27
C LYS A 286 -13.66 -39.71 29.12
N PHE A 287 -13.94 -38.51 28.63
CA PHE A 287 -14.44 -37.39 29.45
C PHE A 287 -15.84 -36.90 29.04
N ALA A 288 -16.35 -37.22 27.82
CA ALA A 288 -17.64 -36.72 27.36
C ALA A 288 -18.82 -37.18 28.26
N GLU A 289 -18.76 -38.41 28.82
CA GLU A 289 -19.77 -38.89 29.75
C GLU A 289 -19.70 -38.24 31.15
N LYS A 290 -18.49 -37.74 31.52
CA LYS A 290 -18.23 -37.12 32.84
C LYS A 290 -18.67 -35.66 32.90
N TYR A 291 -18.60 -34.94 31.77
CA TYR A 291 -18.83 -33.49 31.67
C TYR A 291 -19.92 -33.21 30.63
N GLU A 292 -21.11 -32.77 31.07
CA GLU A 292 -22.26 -32.50 30.19
C GLU A 292 -21.96 -31.38 29.16
N ASP A 293 -21.05 -30.47 29.50
CA ASP A 293 -20.59 -29.34 28.69
C ASP A 293 -19.30 -29.61 27.90
N PHE A 294 -18.88 -30.89 27.78
CA PHE A 294 -17.63 -31.28 27.13
C PHE A 294 -17.51 -30.72 25.72
N ASP A 295 -18.52 -30.92 24.85
CA ASP A 295 -18.47 -30.47 23.46
C ASP A 295 -18.35 -28.95 23.29
N VAL A 296 -18.86 -28.19 24.27
CA VAL A 296 -18.75 -26.72 24.27
C VAL A 296 -17.37 -26.26 24.70
N ASN A 297 -16.74 -26.98 25.62
CA ASN A 297 -15.46 -26.54 26.26
C ASN A 297 -14.21 -27.16 25.65
N ILE A 298 -14.32 -28.29 24.93
CA ILE A 298 -13.14 -29.04 24.49
C ILE A 298 -12.16 -28.22 23.62
N GLU A 299 -12.66 -27.41 22.69
CA GLU A 299 -11.80 -26.62 21.81
C GLU A 299 -11.03 -25.54 22.60
N VAL A 300 -11.68 -24.90 23.57
CA VAL A 300 -11.03 -23.91 24.44
C VAL A 300 -10.00 -24.59 25.34
N CYS A 301 -10.29 -25.77 25.86
CA CYS A 301 -9.35 -26.54 26.66
C CYS A 301 -8.13 -26.97 25.85
N LEU A 302 -8.33 -27.49 24.63
CA LEU A 302 -7.25 -27.86 23.72
C LEU A 302 -6.37 -26.66 23.36
N TYR A 303 -6.98 -25.50 23.08
CA TYR A 303 -6.25 -24.25 22.85
C TYR A 303 -5.37 -23.90 24.05
N LYS A 304 -5.93 -23.93 25.28
CA LYS A 304 -5.19 -23.61 26.51
C LYS A 304 -4.04 -24.61 26.77
N MET A 305 -4.27 -25.91 26.51
CA MET A 305 -3.23 -26.95 26.62
C MET A 305 -2.09 -26.71 25.62
N GLN A 306 -2.42 -26.48 24.35
CA GLN A 306 -1.43 -26.18 23.30
C GLN A 306 -0.63 -24.91 23.66
N LYS A 307 -1.30 -23.84 24.12
CA LYS A 307 -0.66 -22.60 24.55
C LYS A 307 0.34 -22.83 25.71
N LYS A 308 -0.02 -23.70 26.67
CA LYS A 308 0.89 -24.08 27.78
C LYS A 308 2.16 -24.77 27.25
N VAL A 309 2.01 -25.70 26.30
CA VAL A 309 3.16 -26.43 25.72
C VAL A 309 4.05 -25.49 24.91
N VAL A 310 3.48 -24.73 24.01
CA VAL A 310 4.23 -23.80 23.13
C VAL A 310 4.94 -22.74 23.98
N LYS A 311 4.26 -22.16 24.98
CA LYS A 311 4.87 -21.19 25.90
C LYS A 311 6.07 -21.79 26.65
N LYS A 312 5.92 -22.98 27.23
CA LYS A 312 6.98 -23.69 27.94
C LYS A 312 8.18 -23.92 27.00
N TRP A 313 7.96 -24.51 25.85
CA TRP A 313 9.03 -24.84 24.91
C TRP A 313 9.79 -23.61 24.40
N LEU A 314 9.08 -22.57 23.99
CA LEU A 314 9.73 -21.35 23.51
C LEU A 314 10.55 -20.66 24.62
N LEU A 315 10.07 -20.62 25.88
CA LEU A 315 10.84 -20.10 27.02
C LEU A 315 12.08 -20.94 27.32
N GLU A 316 12.01 -22.26 27.14
CA GLU A 316 13.14 -23.17 27.27
C GLU A 316 14.11 -23.10 26.06
N GLY A 317 13.72 -22.44 24.96
CA GLY A 317 14.50 -22.32 23.72
C GLY A 317 14.28 -23.48 22.75
N LYS A 318 13.21 -24.27 22.91
CA LYS A 318 12.78 -25.33 21.98
C LYS A 318 11.67 -24.78 21.09
N ARG A 319 11.80 -24.95 19.76
CA ARG A 319 10.76 -24.66 18.78
C ARG A 319 9.94 -25.91 18.44
N VAL A 320 8.70 -25.71 17.99
CA VAL A 320 7.77 -26.81 17.64
C VAL A 320 8.27 -27.68 16.48
N ASP A 321 9.09 -27.13 15.61
CA ASP A 321 9.68 -27.80 14.44
C ASP A 321 11.18 -28.15 14.63
N GLY A 322 11.71 -28.00 15.85
CA GLY A 322 13.08 -28.35 16.22
C GLY A 322 14.15 -27.33 15.82
N ARG A 323 13.79 -26.22 15.15
CA ARG A 323 14.75 -25.15 14.79
C ARG A 323 15.31 -24.44 16.04
N GLN A 324 16.48 -23.83 15.85
CA GLN A 324 17.02 -22.86 16.80
C GLN A 324 16.21 -21.54 16.77
N MET A 325 16.37 -20.70 17.79
CA MET A 325 15.58 -19.46 17.94
C MET A 325 15.87 -18.41 16.87
N ASP A 326 17.00 -18.48 16.19
CA ASP A 326 17.44 -17.59 15.10
C ASP A 326 17.37 -18.24 13.71
N GLU A 327 16.96 -19.51 13.64
CA GLU A 327 16.95 -20.28 12.41
C GLU A 327 15.69 -20.01 11.58
N ILE A 328 15.89 -19.84 10.26
CA ILE A 328 14.84 -19.66 9.27
C ILE A 328 14.43 -21.02 8.72
N ARG A 329 13.15 -21.24 8.42
CA ARG A 329 12.66 -22.43 7.71
C ARG A 329 13.37 -22.61 6.35
N PRO A 330 13.44 -23.83 5.80
CA PRO A 330 13.98 -24.06 4.45
C PRO A 330 13.36 -23.10 3.42
N LEU A 331 14.21 -22.50 2.60
CA LEU A 331 13.86 -21.46 1.63
C LEU A 331 14.05 -21.96 0.20
N ASP A 332 13.17 -21.53 -0.70
CA ASP A 332 13.31 -21.71 -2.14
C ASP A 332 12.77 -20.51 -2.89
N ALA A 333 13.34 -20.22 -4.07
CA ALA A 333 12.96 -19.09 -4.91
C ALA A 333 13.10 -19.46 -6.40
N GLU A 334 12.08 -19.13 -7.19
CA GLU A 334 12.06 -19.34 -8.62
C GLU A 334 11.53 -18.10 -9.34
N VAL A 335 12.00 -17.84 -10.56
CA VAL A 335 11.49 -16.76 -11.45
C VAL A 335 11.12 -17.33 -12.81
N GLY A 336 10.27 -16.60 -13.56
CA GLY A 336 9.83 -17.05 -14.87
C GLY A 336 8.93 -18.30 -14.83
N VAL A 337 8.20 -18.49 -13.73
CA VAL A 337 7.38 -19.69 -13.46
C VAL A 337 6.21 -19.80 -14.42
N LEU A 338 5.64 -18.65 -14.84
CA LEU A 338 4.45 -18.60 -15.68
C LEU A 338 4.79 -18.07 -17.08
N PRO A 339 4.40 -18.78 -18.17
CA PRO A 339 4.51 -18.25 -19.51
C PRO A 339 3.50 -17.12 -19.72
N ARG A 340 3.80 -16.17 -20.61
CA ARG A 340 2.92 -15.08 -21.09
C ARG A 340 2.62 -13.96 -20.09
N VAL A 341 2.96 -14.08 -18.82
CA VAL A 341 2.94 -12.95 -17.87
C VAL A 341 4.15 -12.05 -18.07
N HIS A 342 4.14 -10.85 -17.52
CA HIS A 342 5.26 -9.93 -17.71
C HIS A 342 6.45 -10.23 -16.80
N GLY A 343 6.20 -10.82 -15.64
CA GLY A 343 7.18 -11.37 -14.72
C GLY A 343 6.49 -12.16 -13.63
N SER A 344 7.15 -13.19 -13.11
CA SER A 344 6.64 -14.03 -12.04
C SER A 344 7.74 -14.49 -11.11
N GLY A 345 7.44 -14.55 -9.80
CA GLY A 345 8.32 -15.05 -8.77
C GLY A 345 7.57 -15.96 -7.81
N LEU A 346 8.07 -17.15 -7.61
CA LEU A 346 7.61 -18.10 -6.58
C LEU A 346 8.58 -18.07 -5.43
N PHE A 347 8.08 -17.83 -4.22
CA PHE A 347 8.88 -17.87 -3.01
C PHE A 347 8.27 -18.83 -2.00
N SER A 348 9.11 -19.74 -1.49
CA SER A 348 8.73 -20.74 -0.53
C SER A 348 9.56 -20.63 0.75
N ARG A 349 8.90 -20.76 1.91
CA ARG A 349 9.54 -20.80 3.23
C ARG A 349 8.86 -21.86 4.09
N GLY A 350 9.47 -23.00 4.23
CA GLY A 350 8.82 -24.21 4.75
C GLY A 350 7.54 -24.49 3.97
N GLN A 351 6.43 -24.68 4.64
CA GLN A 351 5.11 -24.88 4.01
C GLN A 351 4.40 -23.60 3.58
N THR A 352 5.02 -22.43 3.75
CA THR A 352 4.45 -21.16 3.24
C THR A 352 4.95 -20.92 1.82
N GLN A 353 4.04 -20.73 0.86
CA GLN A 353 4.35 -20.52 -0.56
C GLN A 353 3.51 -19.41 -1.15
N VAL A 354 4.14 -18.48 -1.86
CA VAL A 354 3.50 -17.34 -2.53
C VAL A 354 4.01 -17.22 -3.96
N LEU A 355 3.10 -17.16 -4.91
CA LEU A 355 3.35 -16.84 -6.30
C LEU A 355 2.98 -15.39 -6.56
N SER A 356 3.95 -14.57 -6.91
CA SER A 356 3.73 -13.16 -7.26
C SER A 356 3.86 -12.95 -8.76
N ILE A 357 2.94 -12.17 -9.34
CA ILE A 357 2.86 -11.89 -10.76
C ILE A 357 2.90 -10.39 -10.99
N CYS A 358 3.84 -9.93 -11.82
CA CYS A 358 3.97 -8.55 -12.23
C CYS A 358 3.30 -8.32 -13.59
N THR A 359 2.55 -7.25 -13.71
CA THR A 359 1.93 -6.77 -14.96
C THR A 359 2.29 -5.30 -15.17
N LEU A 360 2.79 -4.98 -16.35
CA LEU A 360 3.18 -3.65 -16.79
C LEU A 360 2.16 -3.11 -17.80
N ASN A 361 1.83 -1.82 -17.70
CA ASN A 361 0.95 -1.16 -18.66
C ASN A 361 1.31 0.33 -18.75
N THR A 362 0.63 1.08 -19.63
CA THR A 362 0.76 2.53 -19.75
C THR A 362 0.33 3.25 -18.46
N LEU A 363 0.78 4.49 -18.28
CA LEU A 363 0.43 5.31 -17.12
C LEU A 363 -1.08 5.55 -16.99
N SER A 364 -1.84 5.55 -18.08
CA SER A 364 -3.31 5.63 -18.06
C SER A 364 -4.00 4.48 -17.34
N ALA A 365 -3.28 3.35 -17.12
CA ALA A 365 -3.76 2.23 -16.32
C ALA A 365 -3.52 2.39 -14.80
N ALA A 366 -2.92 3.51 -14.35
CA ALA A 366 -2.78 3.81 -12.93
C ALA A 366 -4.16 3.84 -12.25
N GLN A 367 -4.21 3.37 -11.00
CA GLN A 367 -5.44 3.39 -10.21
C GLN A 367 -5.85 4.83 -9.92
N LYS A 368 -7.10 5.18 -10.23
CA LYS A 368 -7.69 6.46 -9.85
C LYS A 368 -8.21 6.39 -8.42
N LEU A 369 -7.90 7.41 -7.63
CA LEU A 369 -8.30 7.52 -6.23
C LEU A 369 -9.35 8.62 -6.09
N ASP A 370 -10.47 8.32 -5.44
CA ASP A 370 -11.51 9.29 -5.07
C ASP A 370 -11.70 9.21 -3.56
N THR A 371 -10.79 9.87 -2.83
CA THR A 371 -10.67 9.81 -1.37
C THR A 371 -10.55 11.22 -0.78
N ILE A 372 -10.54 11.31 0.54
CA ILE A 372 -10.31 12.59 1.27
C ILE A 372 -8.84 13.01 1.31
N TYR A 373 -7.95 12.34 0.58
CA TYR A 373 -6.52 12.63 0.52
C TYR A 373 -6.17 13.31 -0.79
N PRO A 374 -5.02 13.99 -0.88
CA PRO A 374 -4.64 14.76 -2.07
C PRO A 374 -4.21 13.88 -3.26
N GLU A 375 -3.83 12.63 -3.03
CA GLU A 375 -3.39 11.74 -4.09
C GLU A 375 -4.57 11.34 -5.00
N GLU A 376 -4.47 11.60 -6.29
CA GLU A 376 -5.50 11.29 -7.28
C GLU A 376 -5.25 9.97 -8.03
N THR A 377 -4.00 9.51 -8.05
CA THR A 377 -3.60 8.30 -8.76
C THR A 377 -2.55 7.50 -8.00
N LYS A 378 -2.55 6.19 -8.22
CA LYS A 378 -1.55 5.26 -7.70
C LYS A 378 -0.99 4.44 -8.86
N ARG A 379 0.30 4.62 -9.18
CA ARG A 379 1.01 3.98 -10.28
C ARG A 379 1.50 2.57 -9.95
N TYR A 380 2.02 2.39 -8.74
CA TYR A 380 2.41 1.09 -8.21
C TYR A 380 1.27 0.53 -7.38
N ILE A 381 0.77 -0.64 -7.76
CA ILE A 381 -0.41 -1.27 -7.17
C ILE A 381 0.00 -2.67 -6.73
N HIS A 382 -0.20 -2.99 -5.45
CA HIS A 382 0.07 -4.33 -4.93
C HIS A 382 -1.21 -4.95 -4.37
N HIS A 383 -1.64 -6.07 -4.93
CA HIS A 383 -2.76 -6.87 -4.44
C HIS A 383 -2.26 -8.18 -3.83
N TYR A 384 -2.94 -8.63 -2.81
CA TYR A 384 -2.67 -9.86 -2.10
C TYR A 384 -3.94 -10.68 -1.99
N THR A 385 -3.87 -11.96 -2.35
CA THR A 385 -5.00 -12.89 -2.37
C THR A 385 -4.71 -14.06 -1.45
N PHE A 386 -5.64 -14.35 -0.53
CA PHE A 386 -5.52 -15.41 0.47
C PHE A 386 -6.69 -16.39 0.36
N PRO A 387 -6.68 -17.33 -0.60
CA PRO A 387 -7.75 -18.28 -0.80
C PRO A 387 -7.78 -19.34 0.31
N SER A 388 -8.96 -19.85 0.60
CA SER A 388 -9.18 -20.81 1.71
C SER A 388 -8.37 -22.10 1.56
N PHE A 389 -8.12 -22.55 0.33
CA PHE A 389 -7.30 -23.74 0.09
C PHE A 389 -5.86 -23.59 0.60
N SER A 390 -5.35 -22.35 0.70
CA SER A 390 -4.00 -22.11 1.20
C SER A 390 -3.80 -22.54 2.66
N THR A 391 -4.88 -22.59 3.42
CA THR A 391 -4.91 -23.12 4.80
C THR A 391 -5.49 -24.51 4.92
N GLY A 392 -5.94 -25.13 3.81
CA GLY A 392 -6.60 -26.42 3.77
C GLY A 392 -8.11 -26.36 4.08
N GLU A 393 -8.70 -25.14 4.11
CA GLU A 393 -10.13 -24.97 4.41
C GLU A 393 -10.99 -25.11 3.15
N ALA A 394 -12.09 -25.86 3.25
CA ALA A 394 -13.10 -26.00 2.22
C ALA A 394 -14.16 -24.89 2.32
N ARG A 395 -13.80 -23.65 1.97
CA ARG A 395 -14.69 -22.48 2.04
C ARG A 395 -14.60 -21.64 0.77
N ALA A 396 -15.76 -21.23 0.24
CA ALA A 396 -15.80 -20.32 -0.89
C ALA A 396 -15.35 -18.90 -0.50
N SER A 397 -14.49 -18.30 -1.32
CA SER A 397 -14.12 -16.87 -1.20
C SER A 397 -15.27 -16.01 -1.77
N ARG A 398 -15.72 -15.00 -1.02
CA ARG A 398 -16.85 -14.14 -1.42
C ARG A 398 -16.43 -12.70 -1.75
N SER A 399 -15.41 -12.19 -1.09
CA SER A 399 -14.90 -10.81 -1.27
C SER A 399 -13.52 -10.67 -0.63
N THR A 400 -12.79 -9.64 -1.06
CA THR A 400 -11.51 -9.27 -0.44
C THR A 400 -11.71 -8.91 1.04
N SER A 401 -10.96 -9.53 1.92
CA SER A 401 -11.02 -9.31 3.36
C SER A 401 -10.18 -8.09 3.78
N ARG A 402 -10.49 -7.51 4.96
CA ARG A 402 -9.65 -6.46 5.56
C ARG A 402 -8.20 -6.92 5.80
N ARG A 403 -7.99 -8.23 6.02
CA ARG A 403 -6.66 -8.85 6.18
C ARG A 403 -5.88 -8.82 4.86
N GLU A 404 -6.52 -9.18 3.75
CA GLU A 404 -5.88 -9.14 2.42
C GLU A 404 -5.47 -7.72 2.03
N ILE A 405 -6.31 -6.72 2.30
CA ILE A 405 -5.98 -5.31 2.07
C ILE A 405 -4.78 -4.89 2.93
N GLY A 406 -4.75 -5.27 4.22
CA GLY A 406 -3.64 -4.96 5.11
C GLY A 406 -2.31 -5.60 4.69
N HIS A 407 -2.33 -6.87 4.27
CA HIS A 407 -1.13 -7.57 3.80
C HIS A 407 -0.64 -7.04 2.46
N GLY A 408 -1.55 -6.73 1.53
CA GLY A 408 -1.22 -6.09 0.26
C GLY A 408 -0.57 -4.72 0.45
N SER A 409 -1.13 -3.90 1.34
CA SER A 409 -0.57 -2.60 1.69
C SER A 409 0.81 -2.68 2.33
N LEU A 410 1.06 -3.68 3.20
CA LEU A 410 2.39 -3.88 3.79
C LEU A 410 3.43 -4.18 2.71
N ALA A 411 3.11 -5.06 1.76
CA ALA A 411 4.00 -5.38 0.66
C ALA A 411 4.19 -4.19 -0.30
N GLU A 412 3.13 -3.40 -0.54
CA GLU A 412 3.22 -2.16 -1.32
C GLU A 412 4.18 -1.17 -0.68
N LYS A 413 4.02 -0.86 0.61
CA LYS A 413 4.89 0.03 1.39
C LYS A 413 6.34 -0.46 1.41
N ALA A 414 6.55 -1.77 1.53
CA ALA A 414 7.87 -2.36 1.56
C ALA A 414 8.65 -2.19 0.25
N LEU A 415 7.96 -2.23 -0.89
CA LEU A 415 8.55 -2.20 -2.23
C LEU A 415 8.57 -0.80 -2.86
N LEU A 416 7.64 0.07 -2.49
CA LEU A 416 7.52 1.42 -3.05
C LEU A 416 8.84 2.21 -3.05
N PRO A 417 9.70 2.16 -2.00
CA PRO A 417 10.97 2.90 -1.98
C PRO A 417 12.01 2.45 -3.00
N VAL A 418 11.86 1.25 -3.56
CA VAL A 418 12.78 0.69 -4.56
C VAL A 418 12.21 0.70 -5.99
N ILE A 419 10.93 1.08 -6.15
CA ILE A 419 10.31 1.26 -7.48
C ILE A 419 10.94 2.47 -8.18
N PRO A 420 11.37 2.35 -9.45
CA PRO A 420 11.96 3.45 -10.20
C PRO A 420 10.97 4.59 -10.43
N SER A 421 11.47 5.79 -10.67
CA SER A 421 10.63 6.97 -10.99
C SER A 421 9.87 6.80 -12.32
N VAL A 422 8.92 7.70 -12.59
CA VAL A 422 8.18 7.68 -13.87
C VAL A 422 9.11 7.99 -15.04
N GLU A 423 10.09 8.87 -14.82
CA GLU A 423 11.07 9.27 -15.82
C GLU A 423 12.00 8.12 -16.20
N GLU A 424 12.38 7.29 -15.22
CA GLU A 424 13.24 6.12 -15.43
C GLU A 424 12.49 4.93 -16.01
N PHE A 425 11.24 4.72 -15.57
CA PHE A 425 10.43 3.57 -15.97
C PHE A 425 8.94 3.96 -16.08
N PRO A 426 8.49 4.46 -17.25
CA PRO A 426 7.18 5.09 -17.44
C PRO A 426 6.02 4.08 -17.56
N TYR A 427 5.92 3.15 -16.62
CA TYR A 427 4.84 2.15 -16.58
C TYR A 427 3.97 2.31 -15.33
N ALA A 428 2.69 2.03 -15.45
CA ALA A 428 1.88 1.58 -14.34
C ALA A 428 2.24 0.12 -14.05
N ILE A 429 2.52 -0.19 -12.78
CA ILE A 429 3.01 -1.49 -12.33
C ILE A 429 1.98 -2.09 -11.40
N ARG A 430 1.48 -3.28 -11.71
CA ARG A 430 0.60 -4.04 -10.81
C ARG A 430 1.25 -5.36 -10.45
N VAL A 431 1.42 -5.62 -9.16
CA VAL A 431 1.84 -6.92 -8.63
C VAL A 431 0.66 -7.57 -7.92
N VAL A 432 0.45 -8.85 -8.16
CA VAL A 432 -0.52 -9.68 -7.44
C VAL A 432 0.22 -10.83 -6.80
N SER A 433 0.07 -10.96 -5.47
CA SER A 433 0.62 -12.09 -4.71
C SER A 433 -0.49 -13.08 -4.39
N GLU A 434 -0.42 -14.27 -4.99
CA GLU A 434 -1.33 -15.38 -4.75
C GLU A 434 -0.72 -16.32 -3.70
N VAL A 435 -1.36 -16.45 -2.56
CA VAL A 435 -0.92 -17.38 -1.52
C VAL A 435 -1.34 -18.80 -1.88
N LEU A 436 -0.38 -19.66 -2.18
CA LEU A 436 -0.64 -21.05 -2.56
C LEU A 436 -0.69 -21.97 -1.35
N SER A 437 0.09 -21.68 -0.32
CA SER A 437 0.10 -22.41 0.95
C SER A 437 0.51 -21.49 2.10
N SER A 438 -0.07 -21.66 3.28
CA SER A 438 0.15 -20.82 4.45
C SER A 438 0.40 -21.60 5.72
N ASN A 439 1.59 -21.42 6.28
CA ASN A 439 1.96 -21.87 7.63
C ASN A 439 2.75 -20.76 8.37
N GLY A 440 2.14 -19.55 8.46
CA GLY A 440 2.70 -18.37 9.12
C GLY A 440 3.54 -17.48 8.20
N SER A 441 3.48 -16.15 8.46
CA SER A 441 4.27 -15.08 7.82
C SER A 441 4.13 -14.98 6.29
N THR A 442 2.94 -15.17 5.76
CA THR A 442 2.66 -15.15 4.30
C THR A 442 2.85 -13.76 3.69
N SER A 443 2.57 -12.67 4.41
CA SER A 443 2.80 -11.31 3.94
C SER A 443 4.29 -11.03 3.67
N GLN A 444 5.18 -11.59 4.48
CA GLN A 444 6.61 -11.46 4.29
C GLN A 444 7.11 -12.28 3.10
N ALA A 445 6.54 -13.46 2.88
CA ALA A 445 6.79 -14.26 1.68
C ALA A 445 6.30 -13.54 0.40
N SER A 446 5.18 -12.80 0.48
CA SER A 446 4.68 -12.01 -0.65
C SER A 446 5.62 -10.87 -1.04
N ILE A 447 6.33 -10.25 -0.08
CA ILE A 447 7.35 -9.22 -0.36
C ILE A 447 8.52 -9.83 -1.14
N CYS A 448 9.03 -11.00 -0.69
CA CYS A 448 10.10 -11.71 -1.38
C CYS A 448 9.67 -12.12 -2.80
N GLY A 449 8.52 -12.77 -2.94
CA GLY A 449 7.98 -13.18 -4.25
C GLY A 449 7.73 -12.00 -5.20
N SER A 450 7.26 -10.86 -4.66
CA SER A 450 7.02 -9.65 -5.45
C SER A 450 8.32 -8.98 -5.91
N THR A 451 9.35 -8.98 -5.08
CA THR A 451 10.71 -8.55 -5.49
C THR A 451 11.19 -9.38 -6.68
N LEU A 452 11.08 -10.71 -6.61
CA LEU A 452 11.45 -11.63 -7.67
C LEU A 452 10.64 -11.37 -8.96
N ALA A 453 9.32 -11.18 -8.82
CA ALA A 453 8.44 -10.92 -9.96
C ALA A 453 8.73 -9.56 -10.65
N LEU A 454 9.08 -8.53 -9.89
CA LEU A 454 9.48 -7.24 -10.41
C LEU A 454 10.81 -7.34 -11.18
N MET A 455 11.79 -8.03 -10.62
CA MET A 455 13.08 -8.24 -11.27
C MET A 455 12.95 -9.10 -12.54
N ASP A 456 12.12 -10.15 -12.51
CA ASP A 456 11.83 -10.99 -13.68
C ASP A 456 11.07 -10.22 -14.78
N ALA A 457 10.23 -9.24 -14.41
CA ALA A 457 9.54 -8.36 -15.34
C ALA A 457 10.45 -7.31 -16.00
N GLY A 458 11.70 -7.18 -15.60
CA GLY A 458 12.63 -6.15 -16.07
C GLY A 458 12.36 -4.77 -15.47
N VAL A 459 11.67 -4.68 -14.33
CA VAL A 459 11.54 -3.43 -13.59
C VAL A 459 12.87 -3.12 -12.91
N PRO A 460 13.54 -2.00 -13.22
CA PRO A 460 14.84 -1.67 -12.66
C PRO A 460 14.72 -1.14 -11.23
N ILE A 461 14.29 -2.03 -10.31
CA ILE A 461 14.20 -1.68 -8.88
C ILE A 461 15.59 -1.32 -8.35
N LYS A 462 15.61 -0.37 -7.42
CA LYS A 462 16.87 0.14 -6.84
C LYS A 462 17.69 -0.94 -6.16
N ARG A 463 17.05 -1.83 -5.41
CA ARG A 463 17.63 -3.00 -4.72
C ARG A 463 16.54 -4.04 -4.44
N PRO A 464 16.86 -5.32 -4.32
CA PRO A 464 15.94 -6.33 -3.87
C PRO A 464 15.54 -6.12 -2.40
N VAL A 465 14.28 -6.41 -2.09
CA VAL A 465 13.69 -6.32 -0.75
C VAL A 465 13.32 -7.72 -0.27
N ALA A 466 13.70 -8.06 0.94
CA ALA A 466 13.24 -9.27 1.62
C ALA A 466 12.44 -8.92 2.86
N GLY A 467 11.48 -9.78 3.19
CA GLY A 467 10.64 -9.67 4.37
C GLY A 467 10.74 -10.89 5.28
N ILE A 468 10.76 -10.64 6.60
CA ILE A 468 10.80 -11.68 7.63
C ILE A 468 9.98 -11.24 8.85
N SER A 469 9.57 -12.19 9.69
CA SER A 469 8.92 -11.94 10.96
C SER A 469 9.73 -12.43 12.14
N CYS A 470 9.52 -11.78 13.28
CA CYS A 470 10.05 -12.17 14.59
C CYS A 470 8.89 -12.31 15.57
N GLY A 471 8.86 -13.43 16.30
CA GLY A 471 7.90 -13.71 17.38
C GLY A 471 8.43 -13.36 18.74
N LEU A 472 7.51 -13.35 19.71
CA LEU A 472 7.81 -13.15 21.13
C LEU A 472 7.01 -14.13 21.95
N ILE A 473 7.64 -14.61 22.99
CA ILE A 473 7.00 -15.26 24.12
C ILE A 473 7.52 -14.62 25.42
N SER A 474 6.63 -14.36 26.37
CA SER A 474 7.00 -13.79 27.66
C SER A 474 6.32 -14.49 28.83
N ASP A 475 6.92 -14.36 29.99
CA ASP A 475 6.35 -14.80 31.23
C ASP A 475 6.17 -13.60 32.17
N GLN A 476 4.92 -13.27 32.46
CA GLN A 476 4.58 -12.08 33.28
C GLN A 476 4.99 -12.26 34.76
N GLU A 477 5.07 -13.49 35.24
CA GLU A 477 5.39 -13.76 36.66
C GLU A 477 6.91 -13.60 36.91
N THR A 478 7.73 -14.12 35.99
CA THR A 478 9.20 -14.07 36.12
C THR A 478 9.82 -12.87 35.42
N GLY A 479 9.08 -12.21 34.53
CA GLY A 479 9.61 -11.17 33.63
C GLY A 479 10.51 -11.70 32.52
N ALA A 480 10.65 -13.02 32.37
CA ALA A 480 11.45 -13.63 31.32
C ALA A 480 10.76 -13.47 29.97
N TRP A 481 11.56 -13.24 28.93
CA TRP A 481 11.08 -13.17 27.54
C TRP A 481 12.10 -13.74 26.56
N ARG A 482 11.62 -14.19 25.43
CA ARG A 482 12.44 -14.60 24.28
C ARG A 482 11.80 -14.20 22.97
N THR A 483 12.59 -13.70 22.06
CA THR A 483 12.23 -13.52 20.65
C THR A 483 12.73 -14.68 19.81
N PHE A 484 12.09 -14.92 18.68
CA PHE A 484 12.46 -15.98 17.75
C PHE A 484 12.17 -15.58 16.31
N THR A 485 13.09 -15.96 15.41
CA THR A 485 13.04 -15.58 13.99
C THR A 485 12.13 -16.52 13.21
N ASP A 486 11.42 -15.99 12.19
CA ASP A 486 10.57 -16.73 11.26
C ASP A 486 9.47 -17.55 11.93
N ILE A 487 8.41 -16.86 12.30
CA ILE A 487 7.23 -17.41 12.97
C ILE A 487 6.52 -18.41 12.06
N GLN A 488 6.26 -19.63 12.54
CA GLN A 488 5.33 -20.54 11.89
C GLN A 488 3.92 -20.48 12.49
N GLY A 489 2.92 -21.10 11.82
CA GLY A 489 1.50 -20.96 12.15
C GLY A 489 1.15 -21.21 13.62
N VAL A 490 1.66 -22.26 14.26
CA VAL A 490 1.39 -22.56 15.69
C VAL A 490 2.02 -21.53 16.61
N GLU A 491 3.24 -21.07 16.27
CA GLU A 491 3.94 -20.03 17.01
C GLU A 491 3.28 -18.66 16.84
N ASP A 492 2.70 -18.36 15.65
CA ASP A 492 1.85 -17.20 15.46
C ASP A 492 0.58 -17.29 16.29
N PHE A 493 -0.07 -18.47 16.30
CA PHE A 493 -1.34 -18.64 16.99
C PHE A 493 -1.24 -18.52 18.52
N HIS A 494 -0.18 -19.08 19.11
CA HIS A 494 0.03 -19.11 20.57
C HIS A 494 1.06 -18.09 21.08
N GLY A 495 1.85 -17.48 20.19
CA GLY A 495 2.79 -16.39 20.51
C GLY A 495 2.12 -15.08 20.84
N GLU A 496 2.90 -14.11 21.27
CA GLU A 496 2.44 -12.82 21.78
C GLU A 496 2.69 -11.67 20.82
N MET A 497 3.55 -11.85 19.82
CA MET A 497 3.96 -10.81 18.86
C MET A 497 4.18 -11.40 17.47
N ASP A 498 3.74 -10.71 16.46
CA ASP A 498 4.11 -10.88 15.06
C ASP A 498 4.75 -9.58 14.56
N PHE A 499 6.10 -9.49 14.68
CA PHE A 499 6.89 -8.34 14.31
C PHE A 499 7.46 -8.53 12.91
N LYS A 500 6.88 -7.87 11.93
CA LYS A 500 7.21 -7.99 10.51
C LYS A 500 8.12 -6.86 10.07
N VAL A 501 9.26 -7.19 9.48
CA VAL A 501 10.21 -6.22 8.94
C VAL A 501 10.54 -6.57 7.50
N ALA A 502 10.50 -5.57 6.64
CA ALA A 502 10.98 -5.64 5.28
C ALA A 502 12.10 -4.61 5.04
N GLY A 503 13.00 -4.91 4.15
CA GLY A 503 14.07 -3.99 3.78
C GLY A 503 15.05 -4.59 2.76
N THR A 504 15.99 -3.75 2.37
CA THR A 504 17.10 -4.07 1.47
C THR A 504 18.35 -4.45 2.27
N THR A 505 19.49 -4.54 1.60
CA THR A 505 20.80 -4.66 2.26
C THR A 505 21.17 -3.41 3.06
N GLU A 506 20.67 -2.25 2.68
CA GLU A 506 21.03 -0.94 3.27
C GLU A 506 20.20 -0.60 4.51
N GLY A 507 18.89 -0.94 4.51
CA GLY A 507 18.03 -0.57 5.62
C GLY A 507 16.59 -1.05 5.47
N VAL A 508 15.77 -0.61 6.42
CA VAL A 508 14.35 -0.92 6.54
C VAL A 508 13.53 -0.16 5.50
N THR A 509 12.54 -0.82 4.90
CA THR A 509 11.54 -0.19 4.04
C THR A 509 10.14 -0.20 4.64
N ALA A 510 9.78 -1.22 5.42
CA ALA A 510 8.50 -1.27 6.11
C ALA A 510 8.57 -2.11 7.40
N ILE A 511 7.78 -1.72 8.40
CA ILE A 511 7.53 -2.52 9.60
C ILE A 511 6.02 -2.55 9.87
N GLN A 512 5.56 -3.71 10.33
CA GLN A 512 4.24 -3.86 10.93
C GLN A 512 4.34 -4.80 12.12
N MET A 513 3.82 -4.36 13.27
CA MET A 513 3.79 -5.15 14.49
C MET A 513 2.35 -5.39 14.94
N ASP A 514 1.99 -6.66 15.10
CA ASP A 514 0.72 -7.10 15.68
C ASP A 514 1.00 -7.76 17.04
N LEU A 515 0.24 -7.38 18.07
CA LEU A 515 0.40 -7.89 19.44
C LEU A 515 -0.85 -8.62 19.94
N LYS A 516 -0.62 -9.60 20.80
CA LYS A 516 -1.63 -10.30 21.60
C LYS A 516 -1.39 -10.11 23.12
N ASN A 517 -0.38 -9.35 23.48
CA ASN A 517 -0.08 -8.95 24.85
C ASN A 517 -0.29 -7.44 25.05
N LYS A 518 -0.03 -6.95 26.25
CA LYS A 518 -0.28 -5.54 26.66
C LYS A 518 0.85 -4.57 26.28
N GLY A 519 1.73 -4.93 25.34
CA GLY A 519 2.77 -4.04 24.81
C GLY A 519 4.20 -4.49 25.07
N LEU A 520 5.13 -3.84 24.36
CA LEU A 520 6.55 -4.15 24.33
C LEU A 520 7.38 -3.04 24.98
N THR A 521 8.53 -3.44 25.56
CA THR A 521 9.60 -2.52 25.96
C THR A 521 10.51 -2.20 24.76
N MET A 522 11.25 -1.10 24.84
CA MET A 522 12.22 -0.73 23.81
C MET A 522 13.33 -1.78 23.61
N GLU A 523 13.68 -2.52 24.67
CA GLU A 523 14.66 -3.61 24.61
C GLU A 523 14.19 -4.76 23.70
N ILE A 524 12.94 -5.20 23.85
CA ILE A 524 12.34 -6.25 23.03
C ILE A 524 12.27 -5.80 21.56
N ILE A 525 11.88 -4.54 21.33
CA ILE A 525 11.79 -3.97 19.96
C ILE A 525 13.18 -3.93 19.30
N ALA A 526 14.22 -3.53 20.04
CA ALA A 526 15.58 -3.48 19.53
C ALA A 526 16.11 -4.89 19.17
N ASP A 527 15.85 -5.89 20.01
CA ASP A 527 16.25 -7.28 19.75
C ASP A 527 15.50 -7.84 18.53
N ALA A 528 14.19 -7.61 18.41
CA ALA A 528 13.39 -8.05 17.28
C ALA A 528 13.87 -7.42 15.95
N LEU A 529 14.22 -6.13 15.95
CA LEU A 529 14.77 -5.44 14.77
C LEU A 529 16.11 -6.05 14.34
N GLU A 530 17.03 -6.29 15.28
CA GLU A 530 18.34 -6.88 14.96
C GLU A 530 18.22 -8.32 14.45
N ARG A 531 17.32 -9.12 15.01
CA ARG A 531 17.02 -10.46 14.50
C ARG A 531 16.47 -10.42 13.07
N CYS A 532 15.51 -9.56 12.82
CA CYS A 532 14.95 -9.37 11.48
C CYS A 532 15.99 -8.87 10.49
N ARG A 533 16.91 -7.98 10.91
CA ARG A 533 18.01 -7.50 10.09
C ARG A 533 18.91 -8.65 9.64
N LYS A 534 19.37 -9.50 10.56
CA LYS A 534 20.21 -10.66 10.25
C LYS A 534 19.52 -11.61 9.28
N ALA A 535 18.28 -11.98 9.59
CA ALA A 535 17.49 -12.89 8.77
C ALA A 535 17.20 -12.34 7.37
N ARG A 536 16.87 -11.04 7.25
CA ARG A 536 16.66 -10.36 5.99
C ARG A 536 17.88 -10.43 5.08
N LEU A 537 19.06 -10.15 5.62
CA LEU A 537 20.34 -10.23 4.89
C LEU A 537 20.64 -11.67 4.44
N GLU A 538 20.36 -12.65 5.28
CA GLU A 538 20.52 -14.06 4.95
C GLU A 538 19.60 -14.51 3.81
N ILE A 539 18.32 -14.11 3.81
CA ILE A 539 17.36 -14.40 2.73
C ILE A 539 17.84 -13.79 1.40
N LEU A 540 18.27 -12.54 1.43
CA LEU A 540 18.79 -11.85 0.25
C LEU A 540 20.02 -12.56 -0.31
N ASP A 541 21.02 -12.81 0.51
CA ASP A 541 22.32 -13.35 0.11
C ASP A 541 22.25 -14.81 -0.34
N LYS A 542 21.54 -15.65 0.42
CA LYS A 542 21.56 -17.10 0.19
C LYS A 542 20.50 -17.61 -0.78
N VAL A 543 19.41 -16.87 -1.01
CA VAL A 543 18.27 -17.40 -1.77
C VAL A 543 17.85 -16.47 -2.90
N MET A 544 17.59 -15.20 -2.63
CA MET A 544 17.02 -14.31 -3.65
C MET A 544 18.05 -13.87 -4.68
N LEU A 545 19.24 -13.42 -4.26
CA LEU A 545 20.30 -13.01 -5.18
C LEU A 545 20.86 -14.18 -6.02
N PRO A 546 21.04 -15.41 -5.49
CA PRO A 546 21.36 -16.57 -6.33
C PRO A 546 20.29 -16.94 -7.36
N CYS A 547 19.00 -16.69 -7.06
CA CYS A 547 17.90 -16.94 -8.01
C CYS A 547 17.88 -15.89 -9.14
N ILE A 548 17.97 -14.60 -8.80
CA ILE A 548 18.06 -13.49 -9.74
C ILE A 548 18.86 -12.35 -9.10
N SER A 549 20.06 -12.09 -9.61
CA SER A 549 21.00 -11.11 -9.04
C SER A 549 20.69 -9.67 -9.45
N GLU A 550 20.14 -9.49 -10.66
CA GLU A 550 19.81 -8.20 -11.26
C GLU A 550 18.48 -8.29 -12.01
N PRO A 551 17.70 -7.21 -12.13
CA PRO A 551 16.53 -7.18 -12.99
C PRO A 551 16.88 -7.57 -14.43
N ARG A 552 15.95 -8.22 -15.12
CA ARG A 552 16.08 -8.50 -16.55
C ARG A 552 16.41 -7.20 -17.30
N ALA A 553 17.28 -7.29 -18.29
CA ALA A 553 17.73 -6.14 -19.08
C ALA A 553 16.63 -5.48 -19.92
N ASP A 554 15.57 -6.21 -20.26
CA ASP A 554 14.40 -5.71 -21.01
C ASP A 554 13.13 -6.32 -20.40
N VAL A 555 12.00 -5.64 -20.63
CA VAL A 555 10.69 -6.15 -20.26
C VAL A 555 10.32 -7.36 -21.10
N SER A 556 9.41 -8.21 -20.59
CA SER A 556 8.88 -9.39 -21.28
C SER A 556 8.42 -9.05 -22.72
N GLU A 557 8.55 -9.99 -23.64
CA GLU A 557 8.02 -9.87 -25.01
C GLU A 557 6.50 -9.64 -25.05
N TYR A 558 5.78 -10.03 -24.00
CA TYR A 558 4.34 -9.81 -23.87
C TYR A 558 3.99 -8.47 -23.23
N ALA A 559 4.96 -7.79 -22.61
CA ALA A 559 4.76 -6.47 -22.03
C ALA A 559 4.80 -5.38 -23.13
N PRO A 560 4.00 -4.34 -23.02
CA PRO A 560 4.10 -3.21 -23.95
C PRO A 560 5.47 -2.53 -23.80
N LYS A 561 6.20 -2.38 -24.91
CA LYS A 561 7.45 -1.61 -24.94
C LYS A 561 7.12 -0.13 -25.04
N MET A 562 7.80 0.69 -24.24
CA MET A 562 7.58 2.14 -24.18
C MET A 562 8.58 2.88 -25.03
N ILE A 563 8.09 3.82 -25.84
CA ILE A 563 8.88 4.83 -26.53
C ILE A 563 8.48 6.17 -25.93
N SER A 564 9.44 6.85 -25.30
CA SER A 564 9.23 8.20 -24.76
C SER A 564 9.75 9.23 -25.74
N MET A 565 9.00 10.33 -25.94
CA MET A 565 9.42 11.50 -26.69
C MET A 565 8.83 12.76 -26.04
N LYS A 566 9.38 13.92 -26.38
CA LYS A 566 8.88 15.21 -25.91
C LYS A 566 8.43 16.06 -27.09
N ILE A 567 7.26 16.65 -26.96
CA ILE A 567 6.70 17.58 -27.95
C ILE A 567 6.53 18.98 -27.32
N PRO A 568 6.55 20.06 -28.12
CA PRO A 568 6.21 21.39 -27.64
C PRO A 568 4.79 21.44 -27.04
N VAL A 569 4.63 22.11 -25.89
CA VAL A 569 3.37 22.18 -25.16
C VAL A 569 2.23 22.77 -26.03
N GLU A 570 2.55 23.73 -26.90
CA GLU A 570 1.61 24.30 -27.87
C GLU A 570 1.09 23.29 -28.90
N LYS A 571 1.82 22.19 -29.13
CA LYS A 571 1.46 21.13 -30.09
C LYS A 571 0.58 20.04 -29.48
N ILE A 572 0.44 19.98 -28.16
CA ILE A 572 -0.38 18.98 -27.45
C ILE A 572 -1.81 18.93 -28.04
N ARG A 573 -2.42 20.11 -28.25
CA ARG A 573 -3.78 20.20 -28.79
C ARG A 573 -3.92 19.67 -30.22
N GLU A 574 -2.88 19.81 -31.04
CA GLU A 574 -2.86 19.30 -32.42
C GLU A 574 -2.76 17.77 -32.42
N VAL A 575 -1.90 17.21 -31.58
CA VAL A 575 -1.70 15.76 -31.44
C VAL A 575 -2.92 15.08 -30.83
N ILE A 576 -3.56 15.68 -29.82
CA ILE A 576 -4.80 15.17 -29.24
C ILE A 576 -5.96 15.31 -30.25
N GLY A 577 -6.05 16.46 -30.91
CA GLY A 577 -7.13 16.79 -31.82
C GLY A 577 -8.46 17.11 -31.13
N SER A 578 -9.41 17.63 -31.88
CA SER A 578 -10.75 18.00 -31.36
C SER A 578 -11.47 16.76 -30.81
N GLY A 579 -11.74 16.74 -29.48
CA GLY A 579 -12.37 15.64 -28.79
C GLY A 579 -11.55 14.33 -28.81
N GLY A 580 -10.23 14.44 -28.93
CA GLY A 580 -9.33 13.27 -28.93
C GLY A 580 -9.25 12.52 -30.27
N LYS A 581 -9.82 13.05 -31.37
CA LYS A 581 -9.93 12.32 -32.64
C LYS A 581 -8.60 11.99 -33.27
N THR A 582 -7.60 12.88 -33.18
CA THR A 582 -6.28 12.67 -33.81
C THR A 582 -5.52 11.56 -33.08
N ILE A 583 -5.44 11.64 -31.76
CA ILE A 583 -4.75 10.60 -30.97
C ILE A 583 -5.44 9.24 -31.08
N GLN A 584 -6.78 9.20 -31.10
CA GLN A 584 -7.54 7.97 -31.34
C GLN A 584 -7.26 7.37 -32.71
N LYS A 585 -7.12 8.21 -33.75
CA LYS A 585 -6.74 7.76 -35.08
C LYS A 585 -5.33 7.19 -35.10
N ILE A 586 -4.35 7.85 -34.48
CA ILE A 586 -2.99 7.33 -34.35
C ILE A 586 -3.00 5.95 -33.71
N CYS A 587 -3.72 5.79 -32.57
CA CYS A 587 -3.84 4.51 -31.90
C CYS A 587 -4.52 3.43 -32.76
N ALA A 588 -5.57 3.78 -33.50
CA ALA A 588 -6.29 2.84 -34.36
C ALA A 588 -5.46 2.40 -35.57
N ASP A 589 -4.75 3.33 -36.21
CA ASP A 589 -3.97 3.08 -37.43
C ASP A 589 -2.70 2.27 -37.13
N THR A 590 -2.12 2.43 -35.93
CA THR A 590 -0.84 1.79 -35.56
C THR A 590 -1.00 0.59 -34.64
N GLY A 591 -2.09 0.51 -33.86
CA GLY A 591 -2.26 -0.47 -32.79
C GLY A 591 -1.50 -0.13 -31.50
N ALA A 592 -0.78 1.01 -31.45
CA ALA A 592 -0.10 1.50 -30.26
C ALA A 592 -1.08 2.27 -29.34
N LYS A 593 -0.74 2.36 -28.05
CA LYS A 593 -1.40 3.29 -27.12
C LYS A 593 -0.50 4.51 -26.93
N VAL A 594 -1.10 5.69 -26.88
CA VAL A 594 -0.38 6.96 -26.75
C VAL A 594 -0.98 7.74 -25.57
N ASP A 595 -0.14 8.08 -24.59
CA ASP A 595 -0.48 8.96 -23.48
C ASP A 595 0.37 10.24 -23.58
N ILE A 596 -0.20 11.39 -23.27
CA ILE A 596 0.47 12.70 -23.30
C ILE A 596 0.15 13.42 -22.00
N ASP A 597 1.17 13.95 -21.33
CA ASP A 597 1.00 14.79 -20.15
C ASP A 597 0.95 16.30 -20.51
N ASP A 598 0.65 17.14 -19.52
CA ASP A 598 0.53 18.59 -19.70
C ASP A 598 1.87 19.29 -19.97
N ASP A 599 3.01 18.62 -19.69
CA ASP A 599 4.36 19.10 -19.95
C ASP A 599 4.89 18.73 -21.35
N GLY A 600 4.09 18.00 -22.13
CA GLY A 600 4.41 17.55 -23.47
C GLY A 600 5.25 16.29 -23.54
N ASN A 601 5.37 15.54 -22.45
CA ASN A 601 5.95 14.19 -22.52
C ASN A 601 4.93 13.24 -23.14
N VAL A 602 5.36 12.50 -24.16
CA VAL A 602 4.55 11.52 -24.89
C VAL A 602 5.09 10.13 -24.62
N PHE A 603 4.22 9.25 -24.16
CA PHE A 603 4.52 7.85 -23.89
C PHE A 603 3.75 6.98 -24.86
N ILE A 604 4.47 6.28 -25.73
CA ILE A 604 3.92 5.39 -26.75
C ILE A 604 4.19 3.96 -26.32
N ALA A 605 3.14 3.18 -26.11
CA ALA A 605 3.23 1.79 -25.67
C ALA A 605 2.73 0.85 -26.79
N ALA A 606 3.55 -0.11 -27.17
CA ALA A 606 3.18 -1.14 -28.13
C ALA A 606 3.91 -2.46 -27.82
N VAL A 607 3.20 -3.58 -27.96
CA VAL A 607 3.83 -4.92 -27.87
C VAL A 607 4.75 -5.14 -29.08
N ASP A 608 4.29 -4.73 -30.28
CA ASP A 608 5.12 -4.72 -31.49
C ASP A 608 5.90 -3.38 -31.58
N PRO A 609 7.24 -3.37 -31.52
CA PRO A 609 8.04 -2.17 -31.66
C PRO A 609 7.78 -1.39 -32.94
N ALA A 610 7.46 -2.07 -34.07
CA ALA A 610 7.15 -1.41 -35.35
C ALA A 610 5.90 -0.51 -35.23
N ALA A 611 4.88 -0.95 -34.49
CA ALA A 611 3.69 -0.16 -34.21
C ALA A 611 4.02 1.10 -33.39
N GLY A 612 4.90 0.97 -32.40
CA GLY A 612 5.37 2.09 -31.59
C GLY A 612 6.13 3.16 -32.40
N TYR A 613 7.04 2.72 -33.26
CA TYR A 613 7.77 3.64 -34.15
C TYR A 613 6.87 4.27 -35.21
N ALA A 614 5.85 3.57 -35.70
CA ALA A 614 4.87 4.14 -36.63
C ALA A 614 4.05 5.26 -35.94
N ALA A 615 3.60 5.04 -34.71
CA ALA A 615 2.91 6.06 -33.92
C ALA A 615 3.82 7.27 -33.63
N LYS A 616 5.08 7.03 -33.24
CA LYS A 616 6.08 8.08 -33.04
C LYS A 616 6.23 8.93 -34.30
N LYS A 617 6.38 8.30 -35.46
CA LYS A 617 6.51 8.99 -36.73
C LYS A 617 5.28 9.87 -37.05
N MET A 618 4.07 9.38 -36.81
CA MET A 618 2.85 10.16 -37.01
C MET A 618 2.79 11.40 -36.09
N ILE A 619 3.28 11.28 -34.86
CA ILE A 619 3.36 12.40 -33.93
C ILE A 619 4.47 13.39 -34.34
N ASP A 620 5.62 12.89 -34.73
CA ASP A 620 6.71 13.72 -35.27
C ASP A 620 6.25 14.53 -36.50
N ASP A 621 5.47 13.89 -37.41
CA ASP A 621 4.92 14.53 -38.61
C ASP A 621 3.93 15.65 -38.24
N ILE A 622 3.09 15.48 -37.19
CA ILE A 622 2.16 16.51 -36.69
C ILE A 622 2.91 17.66 -36.03
N CYS A 623 3.95 17.36 -35.27
CA CYS A 623 4.74 18.35 -34.54
C CYS A 623 5.79 19.04 -35.41
N PHE A 624 5.96 18.62 -36.65
CA PHE A 624 6.96 19.17 -37.56
C PHE A 624 6.79 20.68 -37.73
N VAL A 625 7.87 21.42 -37.56
CA VAL A 625 7.95 22.87 -37.80
C VAL A 625 9.11 23.13 -38.73
N PRO A 626 8.89 23.68 -39.93
CA PRO A 626 9.96 23.97 -40.83
C PRO A 626 10.87 25.10 -40.34
N GLU A 627 12.17 24.96 -40.53
CA GLU A 627 13.17 25.97 -40.15
C GLU A 627 13.31 27.01 -41.26
N VAL A 628 13.24 28.30 -40.88
CA VAL A 628 13.41 29.40 -41.83
C VAL A 628 14.81 29.37 -42.47
N GLY A 629 14.84 29.35 -43.79
CA GLY A 629 16.06 29.25 -44.56
C GLY A 629 16.52 27.83 -44.91
N ALA A 630 15.91 26.80 -44.35
CA ALA A 630 16.22 25.41 -44.68
C ALA A 630 15.67 24.98 -46.04
N LEU A 631 16.34 23.98 -46.65
CA LEU A 631 15.95 23.39 -47.91
C LEU A 631 15.11 22.12 -47.69
N TYR A 632 13.99 21.99 -48.38
CA TYR A 632 13.13 20.82 -48.32
C TYR A 632 12.86 20.28 -49.71
N TYR A 633 12.80 18.97 -49.86
CA TYR A 633 12.41 18.29 -51.05
C TYR A 633 10.98 17.80 -50.92
N GLY A 634 10.02 18.49 -51.57
CA GLY A 634 8.60 18.28 -51.40
C GLY A 634 7.84 17.98 -52.68
N LYS A 635 6.62 17.48 -52.52
CA LYS A 635 5.74 17.12 -53.63
C LYS A 635 4.76 18.27 -53.91
N VAL A 636 4.57 18.59 -55.17
CA VAL A 636 3.54 19.53 -55.62
C VAL A 636 2.17 18.87 -55.49
N VAL A 637 1.37 19.35 -54.52
CA VAL A 637 0.03 18.80 -54.21
C VAL A 637 -1.12 19.55 -54.87
N ARG A 638 -0.89 20.83 -55.24
CA ARG A 638 -1.89 21.67 -55.86
C ARG A 638 -1.25 22.82 -56.64
N ILE A 639 -1.85 23.21 -57.77
CA ILE A 639 -1.44 24.35 -58.55
C ILE A 639 -2.59 25.36 -58.63
N LEU A 640 -2.27 26.63 -58.48
CA LEU A 640 -3.17 27.79 -58.67
C LEU A 640 -2.47 28.77 -59.63
N PRO A 641 -3.23 29.72 -60.28
CA PRO A 641 -2.64 30.69 -61.17
C PRO A 641 -1.56 31.58 -60.51
N ILE A 642 -1.59 31.70 -59.18
CA ILE A 642 -0.65 32.52 -58.41
C ILE A 642 0.56 31.75 -57.91
N GLY A 643 0.62 30.40 -57.98
CA GLY A 643 1.71 29.59 -57.47
C GLY A 643 1.36 28.13 -57.31
N ALA A 644 2.39 27.35 -56.93
CA ALA A 644 2.29 25.92 -56.60
C ALA A 644 2.30 25.71 -55.10
N PHE A 645 1.52 24.78 -54.62
CA PHE A 645 1.57 24.30 -53.22
C PHE A 645 2.44 23.05 -53.16
N VAL A 646 3.47 23.12 -52.34
CA VAL A 646 4.44 22.04 -52.17
C VAL A 646 4.32 21.53 -50.72
N GLU A 647 4.04 20.25 -50.61
CA GLU A 647 4.01 19.54 -49.31
C GLU A 647 5.43 19.03 -49.02
N ILE A 648 6.01 19.51 -47.91
CA ILE A 648 7.37 19.20 -47.45
C ILE A 648 7.40 18.09 -46.40
N ALA A 649 6.28 17.91 -45.69
CA ALA A 649 6.01 16.80 -44.74
C ALA A 649 4.51 16.54 -44.78
N PRO A 650 4.02 15.34 -44.33
CA PRO A 650 2.60 15.03 -44.35
C PRO A 650 1.73 16.10 -43.64
N GLY A 651 0.82 16.72 -44.41
CA GLY A 651 -0.04 17.79 -43.93
C GLY A 651 0.60 19.17 -43.82
N HIS A 652 1.88 19.31 -44.17
CA HIS A 652 2.63 20.59 -44.13
C HIS A 652 2.92 21.09 -45.55
N ASP A 653 1.92 21.69 -46.17
CA ASP A 653 2.05 22.35 -47.46
C ASP A 653 2.24 23.84 -47.36
N GLY A 654 2.90 24.43 -48.30
CA GLY A 654 3.08 25.86 -48.42
C GLY A 654 3.18 26.33 -49.86
N MET A 655 2.98 27.62 -50.05
CA MET A 655 2.90 28.21 -51.38
C MET A 655 4.26 28.65 -51.88
N VAL A 656 4.64 28.19 -53.06
CA VAL A 656 5.66 28.80 -53.93
C VAL A 656 4.97 29.73 -54.87
N HIS A 657 5.03 31.05 -54.63
CA HIS A 657 4.45 32.06 -55.50
C HIS A 657 5.07 31.98 -56.91
N ILE A 658 4.32 32.27 -57.97
CA ILE A 658 4.79 32.17 -59.35
C ILE A 658 6.09 32.94 -59.61
N SER A 659 6.34 34.07 -58.93
CA SER A 659 7.59 34.86 -59.01
C SER A 659 8.77 34.23 -58.29
N LYS A 660 8.55 33.18 -57.53
CA LYS A 660 9.56 32.41 -56.73
C LYS A 660 9.85 31.03 -57.30
N LEU A 661 9.26 30.70 -58.49
CA LEU A 661 9.47 29.42 -59.13
C LEU A 661 10.84 29.29 -59.80
N GLU A 662 11.22 30.29 -60.62
CA GLU A 662 12.49 30.31 -61.35
C GLU A 662 13.12 31.72 -61.41
N ASN A 663 14.39 31.77 -61.87
CA ASN A 663 15.11 33.04 -62.08
C ASN A 663 14.64 33.80 -63.35
N ARG A 664 13.81 33.21 -64.20
CA ARG A 664 13.17 33.81 -65.38
C ARG A 664 11.72 34.14 -65.10
N ARG A 665 11.11 34.99 -65.93
CA ARG A 665 9.70 35.26 -65.86
C ARG A 665 8.93 34.02 -66.29
N VAL A 666 8.03 33.54 -65.41
CA VAL A 666 7.14 32.38 -65.64
C VAL A 666 5.75 32.92 -65.93
N GLU A 667 5.15 32.52 -67.06
CA GLU A 667 3.80 32.99 -67.48
C GLU A 667 2.71 32.14 -66.87
N LYS A 668 2.91 30.79 -66.75
CA LYS A 668 2.03 29.83 -66.10
C LYS A 668 2.81 28.94 -65.19
N VAL A 669 2.24 28.54 -64.09
CA VAL A 669 2.89 27.65 -63.11
C VAL A 669 3.18 26.29 -63.71
N GLU A 670 2.27 25.82 -64.58
CA GLU A 670 2.37 24.53 -65.30
C GLU A 670 3.52 24.46 -66.29
N ASP A 671 4.10 25.62 -66.67
CA ASP A 671 5.31 25.64 -67.54
C ASP A 671 6.56 25.18 -66.77
N VAL A 672 6.48 25.08 -65.41
CA VAL A 672 7.62 24.76 -64.55
C VAL A 672 7.35 23.54 -63.68
N LEU A 673 6.14 23.41 -63.14
CA LEU A 673 5.76 22.35 -62.18
C LEU A 673 4.38 21.82 -62.50
N ASN A 674 4.19 20.51 -62.38
CA ASN A 674 2.91 19.84 -62.44
C ASN A 674 2.54 19.20 -61.11
N VAL A 675 1.25 18.98 -60.88
CA VAL A 675 0.79 18.25 -59.68
C VAL A 675 1.40 16.85 -59.69
N GLY A 676 2.04 16.48 -58.61
CA GLY A 676 2.76 15.24 -58.41
C GLY A 676 4.28 15.36 -58.57
N ASP A 677 4.78 16.46 -59.16
CA ASP A 677 6.24 16.67 -59.27
C ASP A 677 6.90 16.82 -57.91
N MET A 678 8.14 16.31 -57.84
CA MET A 678 9.00 16.50 -56.69
C MET A 678 9.97 17.67 -56.96
N THR A 679 10.08 18.61 -56.02
CA THR A 679 10.94 19.77 -56.18
C THR A 679 11.57 20.25 -54.89
N TRP A 680 12.79 20.83 -55.03
CA TRP A 680 13.42 21.53 -53.91
C TRP A 680 12.78 22.89 -53.66
N VAL A 681 12.51 23.19 -52.40
CA VAL A 681 12.02 24.51 -51.97
C VAL A 681 12.77 24.96 -50.69
N LYS A 682 13.01 26.26 -50.58
CA LYS A 682 13.58 26.89 -49.42
C LYS A 682 12.44 27.51 -48.61
N PHE A 683 12.35 27.21 -47.32
CA PHE A 683 11.35 27.81 -46.44
C PHE A 683 11.70 29.25 -46.11
N MET A 684 10.80 30.17 -46.44
CA MET A 684 11.00 31.63 -46.27
C MET A 684 10.32 32.21 -45.04
N GLY A 685 9.63 31.39 -44.27
CA GLY A 685 8.83 31.78 -43.11
C GLY A 685 7.32 31.71 -43.34
N PHE A 686 6.54 32.06 -42.35
CA PHE A 686 5.09 32.13 -42.43
C PHE A 686 4.62 33.54 -42.82
N ASP A 687 3.52 33.62 -43.57
CA ASP A 687 2.88 34.90 -43.84
C ASP A 687 2.05 35.41 -42.64
N GLU A 688 1.49 36.63 -42.73
CA GLU A 688 0.65 37.24 -41.69
C GLU A 688 -0.61 36.41 -41.32
N LYS A 689 -0.95 35.44 -42.16
CA LYS A 689 -2.08 34.50 -41.97
C LYS A 689 -1.61 33.12 -41.51
N GLY A 690 -0.33 32.98 -41.14
CA GLY A 690 0.25 31.71 -40.66
C GLY A 690 0.45 30.64 -41.75
N ARG A 691 0.49 31.00 -43.04
CA ARG A 691 0.73 30.03 -44.11
C ARG A 691 2.18 30.02 -44.53
N ALA A 692 2.71 28.82 -44.73
CA ALA A 692 4.11 28.63 -45.11
C ALA A 692 4.39 29.17 -46.54
N ASN A 693 5.46 29.97 -46.64
CA ASN A 693 5.95 30.50 -47.92
C ASN A 693 7.24 29.83 -48.29
N PHE A 694 7.30 29.37 -49.56
CA PHE A 694 8.46 28.70 -50.10
C PHE A 694 9.02 29.46 -51.33
N SER A 695 10.31 29.25 -51.59
CA SER A 695 11.00 29.73 -52.79
C SER A 695 11.77 28.60 -53.44
N ARG A 696 11.34 28.18 -54.60
CA ARG A 696 12.06 27.20 -55.42
C ARG A 696 13.32 27.79 -56.03
N LYS A 697 13.23 28.99 -56.52
CA LYS A 697 14.37 29.64 -57.17
C LYS A 697 15.55 29.84 -56.20
N ASP A 698 15.29 30.20 -54.93
CA ASP A 698 16.31 30.37 -53.91
C ASP A 698 16.91 29.01 -53.48
N ALA A 699 16.08 27.97 -53.45
CA ALA A 699 16.53 26.58 -53.21
C ALA A 699 17.48 26.10 -54.31
N LEU A 700 17.11 26.25 -55.57
CA LEU A 700 17.92 25.79 -56.71
C LEU A 700 19.23 26.59 -56.82
N LYS A 701 19.21 27.89 -56.50
CA LYS A 701 20.43 28.72 -56.42
C LYS A 701 21.41 28.20 -55.40
N GLU A 702 20.95 27.93 -54.17
CA GLU A 702 21.77 27.44 -53.09
C GLU A 702 22.36 26.04 -53.37
N ILE A 703 21.55 25.14 -53.93
CA ILE A 703 22.03 23.82 -54.35
C ILE A 703 23.14 23.95 -55.41
N ALA A 704 22.93 24.81 -56.45
CA ALA A 704 23.93 25.04 -57.46
C ALA A 704 25.21 25.68 -56.94
N GLU A 705 25.14 26.51 -55.88
CA GLU A 705 26.30 27.09 -55.21
C GLU A 705 27.03 26.05 -54.32
N SER A 706 26.31 25.09 -53.70
CA SER A 706 26.88 24.01 -52.90
C SER A 706 27.58 22.94 -53.76
N GLU A 707 27.09 22.68 -55.00
CA GLU A 707 27.71 21.76 -55.93
C GLU A 707 29.01 22.34 -56.60
N LYS A 708 29.23 23.65 -56.49
CA LYS A 708 30.43 24.33 -56.98
C LYS A 708 31.56 24.46 -55.99
N LYS A 709 31.31 24.15 -54.72
CA LYS A 709 32.29 24.05 -53.63
C LYS A 709 32.74 22.62 -53.44
#